data_2ede794dc4d40c59b9625e1d264dbc7c
#
_entry.id   2ede794dc4d40c59b9625e1d264dbc7c
#
_cell.length_a   1.000
_cell.length_b   1.000
_cell.length_c   1.000
_cell.angle_alpha   90.00
_cell.angle_beta   90.00
_cell.angle_gamma   90.00
#
_symmetry.space_group_name_H-M   'P 1'
#
loop_
_entity.id
_entity.type
_entity.pdbx_description
1 polymer ?
#
loop_
_entity_poly.entity_id
_entity_poly.type
_entity_poly.pdbx_seq_one_letter_code
_entity_poly.pdbx_strand_id
1 'polypeptide(L)'
;MSIEKSLELDVIISQMERYCDFSLGKQRVHDTVPSFDRLVIQRDNARIKEALACTIKYGPCPITSMSDLRSTLANAKKGRTLSIQECMDEMRLISGIRTAANYETTLVDVPHPDLHELFDSLIVHDILERNLRRIFNEYGEIMDNASKQLQSIRSSLRRIDGDIASAAAAFVASHASSVVDSIVTYRNGRAVVLIRASEKNSFGGMVYGDSASGQASYVEPSALVGLNNKRASLIEQEKEEINRILKQCSEWIGEIADEEIGNIETIAILDEVFAKAKWGKDHDCCVAEIIENSSLHIEKARHPLIDPEKVVANTYNLSSSQNILLITGPNTGGKTVSMKIIGLFVLMTYCGMPVPCDNAQIPLFDAIYADIGDDQSVVSSLSSFSAHMCKQAEALRHATADSLCLLDEIGSGTDPSEGEALAISIMNELRQRGTMAVITTHYDRLKAYGKRHEDILVASVQFDLEKLAPTYRYLEGFTGQSNAFEVALRYGVPSNIVNYARHLKKQARSEEDVLIEKLEKQLNETQLLKQELEGRIKEIEEREKKLQKEEAKLIQQKDQLQINAQKEADEYVESVKKKADAVLKNIRKNQAQILEATHKIGRLESEGDRVYRHEVAYLFDKEKDPIELIKWKDILENLENTLDHCEKIADMLRGVVMKYA
;
A
#
# COMPACT_ATOMS: atom_id res chain seq x y z
N MET A 1 5.47 -9.50 30.72
CA MET A 1 5.19 -9.41 29.26
C MET A 1 5.92 -8.16 28.77
N SER A 2 6.58 -8.18 27.61
CA SER A 2 7.22 -6.96 27.09
C SER A 2 6.15 -5.94 26.68
N ILE A 3 6.50 -4.66 26.62
CA ILE A 3 5.55 -3.59 26.28
C ILE A 3 5.00 -3.73 24.87
N GLU A 4 5.81 -4.21 23.94
CA GLU A 4 5.45 -4.46 22.56
C GLU A 4 4.32 -5.49 22.45
N LYS A 5 4.38 -6.56 23.26
CA LYS A 5 3.34 -7.58 23.33
C LYS A 5 2.07 -7.08 24.03
N SER A 6 2.22 -6.26 25.09
CA SER A 6 1.05 -5.70 25.79
C SER A 6 0.26 -4.74 24.90
N LEU A 7 0.92 -4.06 23.97
CA LEU A 7 0.35 -3.13 22.99
C LEU A 7 0.10 -3.78 21.62
N GLU A 8 0.36 -5.09 21.46
CA GLU A 8 0.09 -5.86 20.23
C GLU A 8 0.91 -5.38 19.01
N LEU A 9 2.08 -4.76 19.24
CA LEU A 9 2.97 -4.31 18.16
C LEU A 9 3.52 -5.50 17.35
N ASP A 10 3.80 -6.63 18.00
CA ASP A 10 4.24 -7.87 17.36
C ASP A 10 3.25 -8.41 16.32
N VAL A 11 1.95 -8.23 16.56
CA VAL A 11 0.90 -8.60 15.60
C VAL A 11 0.96 -7.67 14.37
N ILE A 12 1.18 -6.38 14.57
CA ILE A 12 1.31 -5.40 13.48
C ILE A 12 2.57 -5.69 12.64
N ILE A 13 3.70 -5.95 13.30
CA ILE A 13 4.94 -6.36 12.62
C ILE A 13 4.69 -7.59 11.75
N SER A 14 4.02 -8.62 12.30
CA SER A 14 3.68 -9.84 11.55
C SER A 14 2.73 -9.59 10.37
N GLN A 15 1.86 -8.58 10.44
CA GLN A 15 1.07 -8.17 9.29
C GLN A 15 1.94 -7.50 8.23
N MET A 16 2.82 -6.57 8.62
CA MET A 16 3.72 -5.86 7.69
C MET A 16 4.70 -6.78 6.98
N GLU A 17 5.19 -7.84 7.65
CA GLU A 17 6.04 -8.86 7.04
C GLU A 17 5.44 -9.49 5.77
N ARG A 18 4.11 -9.59 5.69
CA ARG A 18 3.43 -10.16 4.52
C ARG A 18 3.48 -9.27 3.29
N TYR A 19 3.81 -8.01 3.45
CA TYR A 19 3.98 -7.04 2.37
C TYR A 19 5.40 -6.99 1.81
N CYS A 20 6.35 -7.69 2.47
CA CYS A 20 7.71 -7.82 1.96
C CYS A 20 7.77 -8.84 0.82
N ASP A 21 8.48 -8.49 -0.23
CA ASP A 21 8.73 -9.33 -1.39
C ASP A 21 10.10 -10.01 -1.35
N PHE A 22 11.00 -9.55 -0.46
CA PHE A 22 12.36 -10.02 -0.26
C PHE A 22 12.58 -10.61 1.14
N SER A 23 13.29 -11.74 1.23
CA SER A 23 13.49 -12.44 2.52
C SER A 23 14.22 -11.61 3.57
N LEU A 24 15.22 -10.83 3.15
CA LEU A 24 15.97 -9.96 4.05
C LEU A 24 15.16 -8.73 4.48
N GLY A 25 14.34 -8.16 3.61
CA GLY A 25 13.40 -7.10 3.97
C GLY A 25 12.40 -7.60 4.99
N LYS A 26 11.88 -8.82 4.81
CA LYS A 26 10.99 -9.48 5.78
C LYS A 26 11.68 -9.67 7.14
N GLN A 27 12.95 -10.13 7.15
CA GLN A 27 13.71 -10.26 8.39
C GLN A 27 13.91 -8.90 9.07
N ARG A 28 14.20 -7.83 8.31
CA ARG A 28 14.33 -6.47 8.86
C ARG A 28 13.04 -5.96 9.50
N VAL A 29 11.89 -6.20 8.86
CA VAL A 29 10.57 -5.87 9.45
C VAL A 29 10.34 -6.68 10.72
N HIS A 30 10.68 -7.97 10.72
CA HIS A 30 10.57 -8.84 11.91
C HIS A 30 11.41 -8.34 13.08
N ASP A 31 12.64 -7.93 12.83
CA ASP A 31 13.62 -7.49 13.82
C ASP A 31 13.45 -6.01 14.21
N THR A 32 12.40 -5.33 13.70
CA THR A 32 12.14 -3.93 14.04
C THR A 32 11.83 -3.77 15.52
N VAL A 33 12.56 -2.87 16.18
CA VAL A 33 12.37 -2.49 17.58
C VAL A 33 12.22 -0.97 17.70
N PRO A 34 11.46 -0.46 18.68
CA PRO A 34 11.32 0.97 18.88
C PRO A 34 12.66 1.64 19.18
N SER A 35 12.99 2.70 18.45
CA SER A 35 14.13 3.57 18.71
C SER A 35 13.68 4.75 19.57
N PHE A 36 14.51 5.16 20.53
CA PHE A 36 14.32 6.38 21.30
C PHE A 36 15.30 7.49 20.88
N ASP A 37 16.05 7.26 19.79
CA ASP A 37 16.92 8.27 19.18
C ASP A 37 16.11 9.09 18.17
N ARG A 38 16.02 10.39 18.42
CA ARG A 38 15.30 11.35 17.58
C ARG A 38 15.71 11.32 16.12
N LEU A 39 17.02 11.27 15.86
CA LEU A 39 17.53 11.32 14.47
C LEU A 39 17.16 10.06 13.70
N VAL A 40 17.23 8.91 14.36
CA VAL A 40 16.82 7.62 13.78
C VAL A 40 15.33 7.65 13.45
N ILE A 41 14.49 8.06 14.42
CA ILE A 41 13.02 8.12 14.21
C ILE A 41 12.67 9.08 13.07
N GLN A 42 13.26 10.28 13.05
CA GLN A 42 12.98 11.29 12.03
C GLN A 42 13.38 10.81 10.64
N ARG A 43 14.57 10.21 10.49
CA ARG A 43 15.04 9.64 9.22
C ARG A 43 14.11 8.51 8.74
N ASP A 44 13.78 7.57 9.62
CA ASP A 44 12.97 6.41 9.25
C ASP A 44 11.52 6.84 8.90
N ASN A 45 10.94 7.78 9.67
CA ASN A 45 9.63 8.37 9.35
C ASN A 45 9.65 9.18 8.05
N ALA A 46 10.73 9.91 7.75
CA ALA A 46 10.86 10.64 6.49
C ALA A 46 10.84 9.68 5.30
N ARG A 47 11.62 8.60 5.35
CA ARG A 47 11.62 7.55 4.33
C ARG A 47 10.24 6.90 4.13
N ILE A 48 9.55 6.60 5.23
CA ILE A 48 8.18 6.04 5.16
C ILE A 48 7.19 7.05 4.55
N LYS A 49 7.29 8.33 4.92
CA LYS A 49 6.43 9.39 4.38
C LYS A 49 6.59 9.53 2.87
N GLU A 50 7.82 9.53 2.40
CA GLU A 50 8.14 9.56 0.97
C GLU A 50 7.66 8.30 0.26
N ALA A 51 7.94 7.11 0.81
CA ALA A 51 7.52 5.84 0.23
C ALA A 51 6.00 5.69 0.18
N LEU A 52 5.27 6.18 1.20
CA LEU A 52 3.82 6.19 1.22
C LEU A 52 3.26 7.10 0.11
N ALA A 53 3.81 8.30 -0.06
CA ALA A 53 3.42 9.23 -1.12
C ALA A 53 3.70 8.63 -2.52
N CYS A 54 4.87 8.00 -2.70
CA CYS A 54 5.23 7.29 -3.93
C CYS A 54 4.28 6.12 -4.20
N THR A 55 4.00 5.30 -3.16
CA THR A 55 3.12 4.12 -3.28
C THR A 55 1.67 4.50 -3.62
N ILE A 56 1.17 5.62 -3.09
CA ILE A 56 -0.18 6.11 -3.40
C ILE A 56 -0.26 6.56 -4.87
N LYS A 57 0.74 7.28 -5.38
CA LYS A 57 0.71 7.92 -6.70
C LYS A 57 1.18 7.01 -7.83
N TYR A 58 2.24 6.24 -7.62
CA TYR A 58 2.93 5.46 -8.67
C TYR A 58 2.88 3.94 -8.42
N GLY A 59 2.41 3.50 -7.26
CA GLY A 59 2.55 2.13 -6.80
C GLY A 59 3.88 1.89 -6.06
N PRO A 60 4.04 0.73 -5.42
CA PRO A 60 5.26 0.40 -4.67
C PRO A 60 6.45 0.16 -5.59
N CYS A 61 7.68 0.29 -5.06
CA CYS A 61 8.89 -0.11 -5.76
C CYS A 61 8.82 -1.61 -6.15
N PRO A 62 9.11 -1.98 -7.41
CA PRO A 62 8.98 -3.34 -7.90
C PRO A 62 10.16 -4.23 -7.46
N ILE A 63 10.14 -4.69 -6.22
CA ILE A 63 11.11 -5.60 -5.61
C ILE A 63 10.53 -7.02 -5.69
N THR A 64 10.73 -7.71 -6.81
CA THR A 64 10.15 -9.05 -7.01
C THR A 64 11.22 -10.05 -7.42
N SER A 65 11.03 -11.31 -7.02
CA SER A 65 11.85 -12.46 -7.46
C SER A 65 13.33 -12.38 -7.12
N MET A 66 13.72 -11.61 -6.10
CA MET A 66 15.08 -11.55 -5.60
C MET A 66 15.32 -12.57 -4.49
N SER A 67 16.54 -13.11 -4.42
CA SER A 67 16.98 -14.04 -3.39
C SER A 67 18.19 -13.49 -2.64
N ASP A 68 18.39 -13.90 -1.40
CA ASP A 68 19.61 -13.57 -0.66
C ASP A 68 20.79 -14.38 -1.22
N LEU A 69 21.63 -13.73 -1.98
CA LEU A 69 22.80 -14.34 -2.64
C LEU A 69 24.13 -14.01 -1.95
N ARG A 70 24.14 -13.40 -0.75
CA ARG A 70 25.39 -13.01 -0.06
C ARG A 70 26.36 -14.18 0.12
N SER A 71 25.86 -15.37 0.45
CA SER A 71 26.70 -16.56 0.57
C SER A 71 27.26 -17.04 -0.78
N THR A 72 26.46 -16.96 -1.85
CA THR A 72 26.85 -17.30 -3.21
C THR A 72 27.93 -16.35 -3.73
N LEU A 73 27.73 -15.05 -3.57
CA LEU A 73 28.68 -13.99 -3.92
C LEU A 73 29.99 -14.13 -3.17
N ALA A 74 29.94 -14.37 -1.86
CA ALA A 74 31.14 -14.63 -1.06
C ALA A 74 31.93 -15.88 -1.52
N ASN A 75 31.24 -16.91 -2.00
CA ASN A 75 31.85 -18.11 -2.58
C ASN A 75 32.45 -17.83 -3.96
N ALA A 76 31.75 -17.09 -4.83
CA ALA A 76 32.28 -16.67 -6.13
C ALA A 76 33.56 -15.84 -5.97
N LYS A 77 33.59 -14.89 -5.04
CA LYS A 77 34.78 -14.08 -4.70
C LYS A 77 35.97 -14.93 -4.26
N LYS A 78 35.72 -16.08 -3.59
CA LYS A 78 36.75 -17.04 -3.21
C LYS A 78 37.20 -17.98 -4.36
N GLY A 79 36.67 -17.80 -5.56
CA GLY A 79 37.00 -18.57 -6.75
C GLY A 79 36.22 -19.90 -6.89
N ARG A 80 35.14 -20.11 -6.15
CA ARG A 80 34.25 -21.26 -6.34
C ARG A 80 33.49 -21.10 -7.67
N THR A 81 33.46 -22.16 -8.47
CA THR A 81 32.57 -22.20 -9.64
C THR A 81 31.14 -22.37 -9.22
N LEU A 82 30.30 -21.44 -9.64
CA LEU A 82 28.85 -21.42 -9.38
C LEU A 82 28.14 -22.41 -10.30
N SER A 83 27.01 -22.92 -9.85
CA SER A 83 26.07 -23.68 -10.64
C SER A 83 25.29 -22.80 -11.63
N ILE A 84 24.64 -23.42 -12.61
CA ILE A 84 23.75 -22.73 -13.54
C ILE A 84 22.65 -21.95 -12.76
N GLN A 85 22.05 -22.59 -11.75
CA GLN A 85 20.99 -21.97 -10.94
C GLN A 85 21.51 -20.73 -10.19
N GLU A 86 22.69 -20.81 -9.56
CA GLU A 86 23.30 -19.69 -8.85
C GLU A 86 23.60 -18.52 -9.81
N CYS A 87 24.07 -18.80 -11.04
CA CYS A 87 24.26 -17.75 -12.06
C CYS A 87 22.95 -17.14 -12.55
N MET A 88 21.89 -17.94 -12.65
CA MET A 88 20.55 -17.47 -13.02
C MET A 88 19.93 -16.59 -11.93
N ASP A 89 20.13 -16.97 -10.68
CA ASP A 89 19.62 -16.19 -9.54
C ASP A 89 20.34 -14.85 -9.46
N GLU A 90 21.64 -14.81 -9.76
CA GLU A 90 22.42 -13.56 -9.87
C GLU A 90 21.90 -12.68 -11.01
N MET A 91 21.65 -13.25 -12.17
CA MET A 91 21.07 -12.51 -13.30
C MET A 91 19.70 -11.91 -12.95
N ARG A 92 18.87 -12.62 -12.17
CA ARG A 92 17.59 -12.10 -11.68
C ARG A 92 17.79 -10.97 -10.68
N LEU A 93 18.76 -11.10 -9.77
CA LEU A 93 19.12 -10.07 -8.80
C LEU A 93 19.53 -8.77 -9.51
N ILE A 94 20.49 -8.82 -10.42
CA ILE A 94 20.95 -7.66 -11.21
C ILE A 94 19.78 -7.00 -11.98
N SER A 95 18.95 -7.83 -12.61
CA SER A 95 17.76 -7.34 -13.33
C SER A 95 16.75 -6.67 -12.39
N GLY A 96 16.55 -7.21 -11.20
CA GLY A 96 15.70 -6.65 -10.16
C GLY A 96 16.24 -5.32 -9.64
N ILE A 97 17.53 -5.24 -9.33
CA ILE A 97 18.22 -4.00 -8.90
C ILE A 97 18.06 -2.91 -9.94
N ARG A 98 18.27 -3.22 -11.22
CA ARG A 98 18.05 -2.26 -12.31
C ARG A 98 16.59 -1.81 -12.37
N THR A 99 15.64 -2.71 -12.16
CA THR A 99 14.21 -2.37 -12.16
C THR A 99 13.87 -1.46 -11.00
N ALA A 100 14.42 -1.70 -9.81
CA ALA A 100 14.27 -0.85 -8.65
C ALA A 100 14.92 0.54 -8.87
N ALA A 101 16.14 0.60 -9.43
CA ALA A 101 16.80 1.87 -9.76
C ALA A 101 16.00 2.66 -10.82
N ASN A 102 15.48 2.00 -11.85
CA ASN A 102 14.66 2.65 -12.86
C ASN A 102 13.31 3.15 -12.32
N TYR A 103 12.76 2.54 -11.27
CA TYR A 103 11.53 3.01 -10.64
C TYR A 103 11.67 4.45 -10.15
N GLU A 104 12.82 4.83 -9.60
CA GLU A 104 13.08 6.20 -9.14
C GLU A 104 12.87 7.22 -10.27
N THR A 105 13.29 6.91 -11.49
CA THR A 105 13.14 7.82 -12.64
C THR A 105 11.68 8.13 -12.98
N THR A 106 10.74 7.33 -12.49
CA THR A 106 9.29 7.54 -12.67
C THR A 106 8.69 8.49 -11.65
N LEU A 107 9.40 8.81 -10.56
CA LEU A 107 8.92 9.59 -9.41
C LEU A 107 9.03 11.11 -9.63
N VAL A 108 8.60 11.61 -10.77
CA VAL A 108 8.86 13.01 -11.22
C VAL A 108 8.24 14.08 -10.31
N ASP A 109 7.05 13.83 -9.76
CA ASP A 109 6.26 14.85 -9.04
C ASP A 109 6.16 14.63 -7.52
N VAL A 110 6.90 13.68 -6.96
CA VAL A 110 6.94 13.41 -5.52
C VAL A 110 8.34 13.68 -5.00
N PRO A 111 8.57 14.71 -4.16
CA PRO A 111 9.86 14.90 -3.50
C PRO A 111 10.20 13.68 -2.63
N HIS A 112 11.40 13.12 -2.80
CA HIS A 112 11.83 11.91 -2.10
C HIS A 112 13.35 11.91 -1.79
N PRO A 113 13.89 12.97 -1.14
CA PRO A 113 15.33 13.09 -0.90
C PRO A 113 15.91 11.95 -0.05
N ASP A 114 15.18 11.46 0.96
CA ASP A 114 15.64 10.38 1.85
C ASP A 114 15.61 9.00 1.16
N LEU A 115 14.71 8.77 0.20
CA LEU A 115 14.70 7.58 -0.65
C LEU A 115 15.74 7.70 -1.78
N HIS A 116 15.98 8.89 -2.30
CA HIS A 116 16.99 9.14 -3.33
C HIS A 116 18.37 8.64 -2.90
N GLU A 117 18.78 8.89 -1.66
CA GLU A 117 20.05 8.36 -1.12
C GLU A 117 20.15 6.83 -1.25
N LEU A 118 19.06 6.11 -1.04
CA LEU A 118 19.02 4.66 -1.18
C LEU A 118 19.08 4.23 -2.64
N PHE A 119 18.32 4.87 -3.53
CA PHE A 119 18.33 4.55 -4.96
C PHE A 119 19.68 4.91 -5.61
N ASP A 120 20.29 6.04 -5.25
CA ASP A 120 21.59 6.47 -5.76
C ASP A 120 22.73 5.55 -5.31
N SER A 121 22.58 4.85 -4.19
CA SER A 121 23.54 3.84 -3.72
C SER A 121 23.51 2.53 -4.50
N LEU A 122 22.50 2.29 -5.34
CA LEU A 122 22.38 1.08 -6.15
C LEU A 122 23.32 1.12 -7.36
N ILE A 123 24.19 0.14 -7.46
CA ILE A 123 25.14 -0.01 -8.58
C ILE A 123 24.55 -1.01 -9.59
N VAL A 124 24.28 -0.55 -10.80
CA VAL A 124 23.69 -1.39 -11.86
C VAL A 124 24.76 -1.98 -12.76
N HIS A 125 24.84 -3.30 -12.86
CA HIS A 125 25.82 -4.04 -13.63
C HIS A 125 25.30 -4.48 -15.02
N ASP A 126 24.94 -3.51 -15.88
CA ASP A 126 24.38 -3.76 -17.22
C ASP A 126 25.26 -4.64 -18.12
N ILE A 127 26.58 -4.52 -17.99
CA ILE A 127 27.52 -5.30 -18.83
C ILE A 127 27.46 -6.77 -18.43
N LEU A 128 27.49 -7.05 -17.14
CA LEU A 128 27.42 -8.42 -16.62
C LEU A 128 26.06 -9.05 -16.96
N GLU A 129 24.98 -8.33 -16.74
CA GLU A 129 23.65 -8.84 -17.08
C GLU A 129 23.54 -9.21 -18.57
N ARG A 130 24.03 -8.34 -19.48
CA ARG A 130 24.06 -8.65 -20.91
C ARG A 130 24.90 -9.87 -21.24
N ASN A 131 26.03 -10.06 -20.56
CA ASN A 131 26.88 -11.22 -20.75
C ASN A 131 26.18 -12.50 -20.27
N LEU A 132 25.57 -12.48 -19.09
CA LEU A 132 24.83 -13.63 -18.56
C LEU A 132 23.61 -13.97 -19.43
N ARG A 133 22.85 -12.98 -19.91
CA ARG A 133 21.72 -13.17 -20.85
C ARG A 133 22.13 -13.75 -22.21
N ARG A 134 23.38 -13.63 -22.61
CA ARG A 134 23.92 -14.29 -23.83
C ARG A 134 24.29 -15.75 -23.59
N ILE A 135 24.50 -16.13 -22.33
CA ILE A 135 24.91 -17.48 -21.94
C ILE A 135 23.70 -18.31 -21.54
N PHE A 136 22.78 -17.75 -20.79
CA PHE A 136 21.60 -18.44 -20.23
C PHE A 136 20.31 -17.99 -20.89
N ASN A 137 19.42 -18.96 -21.18
CA ASN A 137 18.05 -18.67 -21.58
C ASN A 137 17.13 -18.53 -20.35
N GLU A 138 15.86 -18.16 -20.58
CA GLU A 138 14.86 -18.00 -19.52
C GLU A 138 14.53 -19.29 -18.76
N TYR A 139 14.82 -20.45 -19.33
CA TYR A 139 14.57 -21.78 -18.75
C TYR A 139 15.77 -22.30 -17.92
N GLY A 140 16.85 -21.55 -17.81
CA GLY A 140 18.05 -21.94 -17.08
C GLY A 140 18.95 -22.90 -17.87
N GLU A 141 18.88 -22.89 -19.19
CA GLU A 141 19.76 -23.69 -20.03
C GLU A 141 20.86 -22.81 -20.63
N ILE A 142 22.07 -23.37 -20.77
CA ILE A 142 23.16 -22.71 -21.48
C ILE A 142 22.86 -22.75 -22.97
N MET A 143 22.83 -21.58 -23.61
CA MET A 143 22.52 -21.46 -25.03
C MET A 143 23.63 -22.06 -25.90
N ASP A 144 23.26 -22.59 -27.05
CA ASP A 144 24.23 -23.17 -28.01
C ASP A 144 25.33 -22.18 -28.41
N ASN A 145 24.98 -20.91 -28.53
CA ASN A 145 25.88 -19.81 -28.93
C ASN A 145 26.60 -19.15 -27.74
N ALA A 146 26.50 -19.71 -26.53
CA ALA A 146 27.21 -19.22 -25.34
C ALA A 146 28.76 -19.19 -25.57
N SER A 147 29.29 -20.14 -26.34
CA SER A 147 30.65 -20.07 -26.89
C SER A 147 30.70 -20.70 -28.28
N LYS A 148 31.68 -20.28 -29.08
CA LYS A 148 31.94 -20.91 -30.41
C LYS A 148 32.26 -22.39 -30.28
N GLN A 149 32.96 -22.79 -29.22
CA GLN A 149 33.36 -24.18 -28.94
C GLN A 149 32.13 -25.01 -28.59
N LEU A 150 31.25 -24.56 -27.70
CA LEU A 150 29.99 -25.24 -27.33
C LEU A 150 29.09 -25.44 -28.54
N GLN A 151 28.94 -24.39 -29.37
CA GLN A 151 28.17 -24.47 -30.61
C GLN A 151 28.70 -25.56 -31.56
N SER A 152 30.04 -25.66 -31.72
CA SER A 152 30.67 -26.67 -32.55
C SER A 152 30.46 -28.07 -31.99
N ILE A 153 30.63 -28.25 -30.67
CA ILE A 153 30.42 -29.53 -29.98
C ILE A 153 28.97 -29.99 -30.13
N ARG A 154 28.00 -29.16 -29.83
CA ARG A 154 26.56 -29.49 -29.93
C ARG A 154 26.13 -29.76 -31.38
N SER A 155 26.69 -29.04 -32.35
CA SER A 155 26.46 -29.31 -33.77
C SER A 155 27.03 -30.68 -34.14
N SER A 156 28.22 -31.05 -33.61
CA SER A 156 28.83 -32.36 -33.80
C SER A 156 28.06 -33.49 -33.12
N LEU A 157 27.49 -33.23 -31.92
CA LEU A 157 26.62 -34.17 -31.23
C LEU A 157 25.35 -34.46 -32.03
N ARG A 158 24.68 -33.44 -32.55
CA ARG A 158 23.51 -33.64 -33.43
C ARG A 158 23.82 -34.44 -34.69
N ARG A 159 24.98 -34.22 -35.28
CA ARG A 159 25.44 -34.99 -36.46
C ARG A 159 25.71 -36.45 -36.10
N ILE A 160 26.43 -36.70 -34.99
CA ILE A 160 26.78 -38.07 -34.59
C ILE A 160 25.53 -38.86 -34.17
N ASP A 161 24.52 -38.21 -33.55
CA ASP A 161 23.23 -38.85 -33.23
C ASP A 161 22.48 -39.26 -34.51
N GLY A 162 22.56 -38.45 -35.56
CA GLY A 162 22.06 -38.80 -36.90
C GLY A 162 22.80 -39.97 -37.54
N ASP A 163 24.14 -39.95 -37.43
CA ASP A 163 24.99 -41.05 -37.93
C ASP A 163 24.69 -42.36 -37.16
N ILE A 164 24.51 -42.32 -35.86
CA ILE A 164 24.13 -43.47 -35.04
C ILE A 164 22.75 -44.00 -35.45
N ALA A 165 21.76 -43.14 -35.63
CA ALA A 165 20.42 -43.54 -36.04
C ALA A 165 20.46 -44.24 -37.43
N SER A 166 21.24 -43.68 -38.36
CA SER A 166 21.41 -44.25 -39.72
C SER A 166 22.12 -45.60 -39.70
N ALA A 167 23.23 -45.69 -38.96
CA ALA A 167 23.98 -46.93 -38.83
C ALA A 167 23.20 -48.05 -38.12
N ALA A 168 22.44 -47.68 -37.09
CA ALA A 168 21.57 -48.60 -36.38
C ALA A 168 20.41 -49.10 -37.26
N ALA A 169 19.77 -48.22 -38.04
CA ALA A 169 18.73 -48.61 -39.00
C ALA A 169 19.27 -49.55 -40.08
N ALA A 170 20.49 -49.28 -40.62
CA ALA A 170 21.16 -50.18 -41.57
C ALA A 170 21.47 -51.54 -40.95
N PHE A 171 21.94 -51.57 -39.71
CA PHE A 171 22.20 -52.81 -38.98
C PHE A 171 20.89 -53.62 -38.76
N VAL A 172 19.82 -53.00 -38.32
CA VAL A 172 18.49 -53.61 -38.14
C VAL A 172 17.97 -54.20 -39.46
N ALA A 173 18.09 -53.43 -40.55
CA ALA A 173 17.63 -53.90 -41.88
C ALA A 173 18.43 -55.11 -42.37
N SER A 174 19.75 -55.12 -42.16
CA SER A 174 20.63 -56.24 -42.58
C SER A 174 20.53 -57.49 -41.71
N HIS A 175 20.03 -57.40 -40.48
CA HIS A 175 19.94 -58.49 -39.51
C HIS A 175 18.53 -58.66 -38.94
N ALA A 176 17.53 -58.47 -39.76
CA ALA A 176 16.09 -58.49 -39.34
C ALA A 176 15.67 -59.80 -38.68
N SER A 177 16.29 -60.92 -38.97
CA SER A 177 15.97 -62.22 -38.32
C SER A 177 16.49 -62.35 -36.89
N SER A 178 17.52 -61.59 -36.53
CA SER A 178 18.20 -61.65 -35.23
C SER A 178 17.76 -60.51 -34.30
N VAL A 179 17.18 -59.44 -34.84
CA VAL A 179 16.70 -58.29 -34.09
C VAL A 179 15.26 -58.55 -33.62
N VAL A 180 14.99 -58.26 -32.33
CA VAL A 180 13.66 -58.47 -31.70
C VAL A 180 12.81 -57.22 -31.85
N ASP A 181 13.43 -56.03 -31.80
CA ASP A 181 12.77 -54.74 -31.95
C ASP A 181 13.61 -53.80 -32.84
N SER A 182 12.95 -53.16 -33.79
CA SER A 182 13.59 -52.21 -34.71
C SER A 182 13.96 -50.88 -34.05
N ILE A 183 13.51 -50.63 -32.80
CA ILE A 183 13.73 -49.39 -32.06
C ILE A 183 15.13 -49.42 -31.43
N VAL A 184 15.93 -48.42 -31.75
CA VAL A 184 17.23 -48.17 -31.09
C VAL A 184 17.00 -47.57 -29.73
N THR A 185 17.54 -48.17 -28.69
CA THR A 185 17.43 -47.69 -27.32
C THR A 185 18.80 -47.27 -26.80
N TYR A 186 18.80 -46.39 -25.77
CA TYR A 186 20.05 -46.02 -25.11
C TYR A 186 20.17 -46.73 -23.76
N ARG A 187 21.29 -47.38 -23.54
CA ARG A 187 21.68 -47.98 -22.25
C ARG A 187 23.06 -47.44 -21.85
N ASN A 188 23.14 -46.94 -20.61
CA ASN A 188 24.36 -46.28 -20.10
C ASN A 188 24.93 -45.22 -21.07
N GLY A 189 24.05 -44.45 -21.72
CA GLY A 189 24.43 -43.40 -22.67
C GLY A 189 24.91 -43.90 -24.05
N ARG A 190 24.81 -45.20 -24.34
CA ARG A 190 25.18 -45.83 -25.60
C ARG A 190 23.97 -46.36 -26.36
N ALA A 191 23.96 -46.17 -27.65
CA ALA A 191 22.93 -46.68 -28.52
C ALA A 191 23.10 -48.20 -28.66
N VAL A 192 22.06 -48.97 -28.38
CA VAL A 192 22.04 -50.43 -28.41
C VAL A 192 20.82 -50.94 -29.18
N VAL A 193 20.92 -52.11 -29.71
CA VAL A 193 19.85 -52.81 -30.44
C VAL A 193 19.44 -54.04 -29.66
N LEU A 194 18.15 -54.35 -29.64
CA LEU A 194 17.60 -55.52 -28.92
C LEU A 194 17.70 -56.73 -29.83
N ILE A 195 18.64 -57.67 -29.51
CA ILE A 195 18.96 -58.88 -30.28
C ILE A 195 18.51 -60.13 -29.50
N ARG A 196 18.10 -61.19 -30.16
CA ARG A 196 17.78 -62.50 -29.55
C ARG A 196 18.92 -62.99 -28.66
N ALA A 197 18.64 -63.45 -27.46
CA ALA A 197 19.63 -63.86 -26.48
C ALA A 197 20.59 -64.97 -27.01
N SER A 198 20.08 -65.82 -27.89
CA SER A 198 20.89 -66.89 -28.54
C SER A 198 22.00 -66.33 -29.49
N GLU A 199 21.84 -65.10 -29.98
CA GLU A 199 22.72 -64.53 -31.01
C GLU A 199 23.50 -63.31 -30.48
N LYS A 200 23.41 -63.04 -29.16
CA LYS A 200 24.02 -61.83 -28.56
C LYS A 200 25.52 -61.66 -28.78
N ASN A 201 26.25 -62.76 -29.05
CA ASN A 201 27.71 -62.71 -29.30
C ASN A 201 28.08 -62.74 -30.78
N SER A 202 27.11 -62.82 -31.71
CA SER A 202 27.37 -63.02 -33.14
C SER A 202 27.77 -61.75 -33.90
N PHE A 203 27.53 -60.55 -33.34
CA PHE A 203 27.73 -59.27 -34.05
C PHE A 203 28.91 -58.46 -33.56
N GLY A 204 29.74 -59.06 -32.72
CA GLY A 204 30.84 -58.32 -32.08
C GLY A 204 30.32 -57.15 -31.28
N GLY A 205 31.09 -56.59 -30.38
CA GLY A 205 30.68 -55.45 -29.55
C GLY A 205 30.36 -55.85 -28.10
N MET A 206 29.48 -55.12 -27.39
CA MET A 206 29.24 -55.28 -25.97
C MET A 206 27.76 -55.55 -25.66
N VAL A 207 27.51 -56.42 -24.67
CA VAL A 207 26.16 -56.66 -24.12
C VAL A 207 25.94 -55.79 -22.91
N TYR A 208 24.83 -54.99 -22.91
CA TYR A 208 24.46 -54.04 -21.85
C TYR A 208 23.26 -54.50 -20.98
N GLY A 209 23.01 -55.78 -20.97
CA GLY A 209 21.94 -56.42 -20.17
C GLY A 209 20.93 -57.18 -21.01
N ASP A 210 20.12 -57.95 -20.33
CA ASP A 210 19.08 -58.75 -20.95
C ASP A 210 17.67 -58.07 -20.81
N SER A 211 16.73 -58.41 -21.67
CA SER A 211 15.36 -57.96 -21.59
C SER A 211 14.68 -58.54 -20.34
N ALA A 212 13.58 -57.94 -19.88
CA ALA A 212 12.82 -58.40 -18.70
C ALA A 212 12.37 -59.89 -18.80
N SER A 213 12.17 -60.40 -20.03
CA SER A 213 11.80 -61.82 -20.28
C SER A 213 13.03 -62.74 -20.44
N GLY A 214 14.25 -62.23 -20.49
CA GLY A 214 15.48 -63.00 -20.75
C GLY A 214 15.60 -63.52 -22.18
N GLN A 215 14.64 -63.25 -23.07
CA GLN A 215 14.64 -63.78 -24.44
C GLN A 215 15.47 -62.93 -25.43
N ALA A 216 15.82 -61.72 -25.05
CA ALA A 216 16.59 -60.80 -25.84
C ALA A 216 17.63 -60.06 -24.98
N SER A 217 18.72 -59.61 -25.58
CA SER A 217 19.79 -58.85 -24.93
C SER A 217 19.99 -57.51 -25.65
N TYR A 218 20.30 -56.48 -24.88
CA TYR A 218 20.68 -55.15 -25.40
C TYR A 218 22.16 -55.22 -25.80
N VAL A 219 22.43 -55.19 -27.09
CA VAL A 219 23.76 -55.32 -27.65
C VAL A 219 24.14 -54.04 -28.36
N GLU A 220 25.37 -53.61 -28.15
CA GLU A 220 26.02 -52.60 -28.96
C GLU A 220 26.79 -53.32 -30.09
N PRO A 221 26.29 -53.34 -31.32
CA PRO A 221 26.97 -53.97 -32.41
C PRO A 221 28.31 -53.26 -32.72
N SER A 222 29.30 -54.01 -33.27
CA SER A 222 30.60 -53.45 -33.65
C SER A 222 30.49 -52.21 -34.54
N ALA A 223 29.46 -52.14 -35.40
CA ALA A 223 29.16 -51.01 -36.26
C ALA A 223 28.85 -49.71 -35.50
N LEU A 224 28.33 -49.81 -34.25
CA LEU A 224 27.97 -48.65 -33.44
C LEU A 224 29.08 -48.26 -32.45
N VAL A 225 30.02 -49.13 -32.11
CA VAL A 225 31.05 -48.90 -31.07
C VAL A 225 31.84 -47.61 -31.34
N GLY A 226 32.31 -47.40 -32.58
CA GLY A 226 33.08 -46.21 -32.95
C GLY A 226 32.28 -44.92 -32.82
N LEU A 227 31.02 -44.94 -33.24
CA LEU A 227 30.11 -43.80 -33.17
C LEU A 227 29.74 -43.47 -31.71
N ASN A 228 29.42 -44.49 -30.92
CA ASN A 228 29.12 -44.34 -29.49
C ASN A 228 30.33 -43.80 -28.71
N ASN A 229 31.55 -44.26 -29.01
CA ASN A 229 32.78 -43.74 -28.40
C ASN A 229 33.00 -42.26 -28.74
N LYS A 230 32.75 -41.86 -29.99
CA LYS A 230 32.86 -40.48 -30.42
C LYS A 230 31.81 -39.60 -29.75
N ARG A 231 30.56 -40.12 -29.65
CA ARG A 231 29.46 -39.45 -28.92
C ARG A 231 29.83 -39.23 -27.45
N ALA A 232 30.35 -40.28 -26.77
CA ALA A 232 30.75 -40.16 -25.37
C ALA A 232 31.88 -39.13 -25.17
N SER A 233 32.87 -39.09 -26.09
CA SER A 233 33.92 -38.06 -26.06
C SER A 233 33.34 -36.64 -26.26
N LEU A 234 32.38 -36.46 -27.16
CA LEU A 234 31.74 -35.15 -27.37
C LEU A 234 30.92 -34.71 -26.16
N ILE A 235 30.23 -35.62 -25.48
CA ILE A 235 29.49 -35.33 -24.25
C ILE A 235 30.45 -34.89 -23.13
N GLU A 236 31.62 -35.52 -23.02
CA GLU A 236 32.62 -35.11 -22.03
C GLU A 236 33.20 -33.72 -22.36
N GLN A 237 33.51 -33.47 -23.65
CA GLN A 237 33.94 -32.14 -24.10
C GLN A 237 32.86 -31.07 -23.86
N GLU A 238 31.56 -31.41 -24.02
CA GLU A 238 30.47 -30.51 -23.70
C GLU A 238 30.45 -30.13 -22.21
N LYS A 239 30.61 -31.13 -21.32
CA LYS A 239 30.69 -30.89 -19.87
C LYS A 239 31.89 -30.02 -19.49
N GLU A 240 33.05 -30.31 -20.05
CA GLU A 240 34.26 -29.52 -19.81
C GLU A 240 34.09 -28.07 -20.26
N GLU A 241 33.48 -27.84 -21.44
CA GLU A 241 33.23 -26.49 -21.95
C GLU A 241 32.16 -25.77 -21.13
N ILE A 242 31.11 -26.46 -20.70
CA ILE A 242 30.11 -25.91 -19.77
C ILE A 242 30.77 -25.49 -18.47
N ASN A 243 31.62 -26.32 -17.87
CA ASN A 243 32.34 -25.98 -16.65
C ASN A 243 33.27 -24.77 -16.86
N ARG A 244 33.92 -24.65 -18.02
CA ARG A 244 34.75 -23.50 -18.37
C ARG A 244 33.89 -22.20 -18.44
N ILE A 245 32.71 -22.28 -19.06
CA ILE A 245 31.78 -21.16 -19.17
C ILE A 245 31.30 -20.75 -17.78
N LEU A 246 30.88 -21.72 -16.94
CA LEU A 246 30.43 -21.45 -15.58
C LEU A 246 31.53 -20.83 -14.71
N LYS A 247 32.77 -21.31 -14.86
CA LYS A 247 33.93 -20.72 -14.17
C LYS A 247 34.11 -19.25 -14.56
N GLN A 248 34.03 -18.95 -15.85
CA GLN A 248 34.12 -17.58 -16.36
C GLN A 248 32.99 -16.67 -15.81
N CYS A 249 31.76 -17.16 -15.80
CA CYS A 249 30.63 -16.45 -15.18
C CYS A 249 30.89 -16.18 -13.69
N SER A 250 31.42 -17.21 -12.99
CA SER A 250 31.72 -17.10 -11.55
C SER A 250 32.82 -16.08 -11.25
N GLU A 251 33.85 -15.99 -12.13
CA GLU A 251 34.88 -14.97 -12.04
C GLU A 251 34.29 -13.56 -12.19
N TRP A 252 33.46 -13.32 -13.20
CA TRP A 252 32.80 -12.03 -13.40
C TRP A 252 31.91 -11.65 -12.21
N ILE A 253 31.13 -12.60 -11.69
CA ILE A 253 30.25 -12.38 -10.49
C ILE A 253 31.13 -12.11 -9.26
N GLY A 254 32.26 -12.84 -9.12
CA GLY A 254 33.20 -12.64 -8.01
C GLY A 254 33.86 -11.26 -7.98
N GLU A 255 34.11 -10.67 -9.16
CA GLU A 255 34.69 -9.32 -9.30
C GLU A 255 33.79 -8.22 -8.73
N ILE A 256 32.46 -8.37 -8.84
CA ILE A 256 31.47 -7.38 -8.38
C ILE A 256 30.81 -7.76 -7.05
N ALA A 257 31.26 -8.84 -6.41
CA ALA A 257 30.55 -9.43 -5.25
C ALA A 257 30.35 -8.48 -4.08
N ASP A 258 31.30 -7.57 -3.79
CA ASP A 258 31.15 -6.59 -2.70
C ASP A 258 30.08 -5.53 -3.03
N GLU A 259 30.03 -5.08 -4.27
CA GLU A 259 29.03 -4.11 -4.74
C GLU A 259 27.64 -4.73 -4.73
N GLU A 260 27.49 -5.97 -5.19
CA GLU A 260 26.21 -6.69 -5.15
C GLU A 260 25.73 -7.00 -3.71
N ILE A 261 26.64 -7.29 -2.78
CA ILE A 261 26.30 -7.42 -1.36
C ILE A 261 25.74 -6.10 -0.83
N GLY A 262 26.36 -4.95 -1.18
CA GLY A 262 25.84 -3.63 -0.85
C GLY A 262 24.44 -3.37 -1.46
N ASN A 263 24.25 -3.74 -2.72
CA ASN A 263 22.95 -3.67 -3.40
C ASN A 263 21.88 -4.49 -2.66
N ILE A 264 22.21 -5.73 -2.27
CA ILE A 264 21.29 -6.61 -1.51
C ILE A 264 20.86 -5.96 -0.20
N GLU A 265 21.77 -5.31 0.53
CA GLU A 265 21.47 -4.61 1.78
C GLU A 265 20.56 -3.40 1.54
N THR A 266 20.85 -2.61 0.50
CA THR A 266 20.01 -1.46 0.11
C THR A 266 18.60 -1.92 -0.34
N ILE A 267 18.50 -2.95 -1.15
CA ILE A 267 17.21 -3.54 -1.56
C ILE A 267 16.42 -4.04 -0.35
N ALA A 268 17.08 -4.64 0.65
CA ALA A 268 16.41 -5.08 1.86
C ALA A 268 15.82 -3.89 2.66
N ILE A 269 16.52 -2.75 2.70
CA ILE A 269 15.99 -1.51 3.30
C ILE A 269 14.81 -0.97 2.49
N LEU A 270 14.93 -0.91 1.16
CA LEU A 270 13.85 -0.47 0.30
C LEU A 270 12.61 -1.36 0.43
N ASP A 271 12.78 -2.69 0.48
CA ASP A 271 11.66 -3.62 0.67
C ASP A 271 10.97 -3.43 2.03
N GLU A 272 11.73 -3.26 3.12
CA GLU A 272 11.19 -2.91 4.44
C GLU A 272 10.37 -1.61 4.38
N VAL A 273 10.92 -0.54 3.81
CA VAL A 273 10.29 0.78 3.73
C VAL A 273 9.02 0.71 2.88
N PHE A 274 9.08 0.09 1.71
CA PHE A 274 7.91 -0.03 0.84
C PHE A 274 6.87 -1.03 1.35
N ALA A 275 7.26 -2.06 2.12
CA ALA A 275 6.32 -2.95 2.80
C ALA A 275 5.50 -2.19 3.86
N LYS A 276 6.16 -1.39 4.71
CA LYS A 276 5.49 -0.50 5.67
C LYS A 276 4.58 0.51 4.96
N ALA A 277 5.01 1.08 3.83
CA ALA A 277 4.21 2.01 3.03
C ALA A 277 2.99 1.33 2.37
N LYS A 278 3.14 0.12 1.83
CA LYS A 278 2.02 -0.68 1.28
C LYS A 278 0.96 -0.94 2.35
N TRP A 279 1.40 -1.42 3.53
CA TRP A 279 0.50 -1.64 4.66
C TRP A 279 -0.19 -0.34 5.09
N GLY A 280 0.56 0.77 5.15
CA GLY A 280 0.04 2.08 5.51
C GLY A 280 -1.02 2.61 4.53
N LYS A 281 -0.84 2.36 3.24
CA LYS A 281 -1.83 2.69 2.21
C LYS A 281 -3.13 1.91 2.39
N ASP A 282 -3.03 0.59 2.65
CA ASP A 282 -4.19 -0.28 2.79
C ASP A 282 -4.99 -0.01 4.08
N HIS A 283 -4.37 0.63 5.08
CA HIS A 283 -5.00 1.00 6.36
C HIS A 283 -5.28 2.49 6.50
N ASP A 284 -5.22 3.26 5.41
CA ASP A 284 -5.43 4.72 5.41
C ASP A 284 -4.60 5.44 6.49
N CYS A 285 -3.30 5.15 6.52
CA CYS A 285 -2.38 5.69 7.51
C CYS A 285 -1.80 7.04 7.10
N CYS A 286 -1.41 7.82 8.10
CA CYS A 286 -0.44 8.91 7.97
C CYS A 286 0.89 8.55 8.64
N VAL A 287 1.93 9.34 8.40
CA VAL A 287 3.18 9.26 9.15
C VAL A 287 3.19 10.35 10.21
N ALA A 288 3.37 9.94 11.47
CA ALA A 288 3.35 10.86 12.59
C ALA A 288 4.55 11.81 12.57
N GLU A 289 4.30 13.06 12.96
CA GLU A 289 5.32 14.07 13.15
C GLU A 289 5.87 14.01 14.58
N ILE A 290 7.20 13.93 14.74
CA ILE A 290 7.85 14.06 16.04
C ILE A 290 8.04 15.52 16.39
N ILE A 291 7.42 15.94 17.48
CA ILE A 291 7.45 17.32 17.96
C ILE A 291 8.29 17.47 19.23
N GLU A 292 8.83 18.68 19.44
CA GLU A 292 9.64 19.01 20.63
C GLU A 292 8.78 19.33 21.87
N ASN A 293 7.56 19.77 21.63
CA ASN A 293 6.64 20.14 22.70
C ASN A 293 6.06 18.88 23.36
N SER A 294 5.91 18.87 24.68
CA SER A 294 5.23 17.80 25.41
C SER A 294 3.71 17.84 25.16
N SER A 295 3.31 17.68 23.91
CA SER A 295 1.91 17.58 23.52
C SER A 295 1.73 16.42 22.56
N LEU A 296 0.67 15.64 22.77
CA LEU A 296 0.30 14.53 21.89
C LEU A 296 -1.04 14.87 21.26
N HIS A 297 -1.09 14.80 19.93
CA HIS A 297 -2.33 14.97 19.16
C HIS A 297 -2.45 13.87 18.13
N ILE A 298 -3.56 13.12 18.17
CA ILE A 298 -3.85 12.06 17.19
C ILE A 298 -5.29 12.25 16.72
N GLU A 299 -5.46 12.59 15.45
CA GLU A 299 -6.77 12.88 14.87
C GLU A 299 -7.36 11.65 14.20
N LYS A 300 -8.59 11.27 14.60
CA LYS A 300 -9.35 10.14 14.03
C LYS A 300 -8.57 8.83 14.02
N ALA A 301 -7.91 8.52 15.13
CA ALA A 301 -7.18 7.27 15.33
C ALA A 301 -8.11 6.06 15.20
N ARG A 302 -7.67 5.05 14.44
CA ARG A 302 -8.34 3.77 14.23
C ARG A 302 -7.44 2.64 14.68
N HIS A 303 -7.94 1.72 15.50
CA HIS A 303 -7.13 0.59 15.94
C HIS A 303 -6.89 -0.39 14.77
N PRO A 304 -5.65 -0.66 14.35
CA PRO A 304 -5.34 -1.40 13.13
C PRO A 304 -5.79 -2.87 13.14
N LEU A 305 -6.03 -3.45 14.33
CA LEU A 305 -6.48 -4.84 14.48
C LEU A 305 -8.00 -4.98 14.57
N ILE A 306 -8.74 -3.88 14.55
CA ILE A 306 -10.22 -3.90 14.51
C ILE A 306 -10.66 -3.79 13.05
N ASP A 307 -11.68 -4.57 12.70
CA ASP A 307 -12.31 -4.56 11.39
C ASP A 307 -12.62 -3.11 10.93
N PRO A 308 -12.18 -2.67 9.75
CA PRO A 308 -12.40 -1.31 9.25
C PRO A 308 -13.88 -0.88 9.22
N GLU A 309 -14.81 -1.82 9.04
CA GLU A 309 -16.24 -1.53 9.04
C GLU A 309 -16.81 -1.30 10.46
N LYS A 310 -16.10 -1.72 11.51
CA LYS A 310 -16.53 -1.65 12.91
C LYS A 310 -15.73 -0.68 13.75
N VAL A 311 -14.52 -0.31 13.28
CA VAL A 311 -13.65 0.59 14.04
C VAL A 311 -14.26 1.98 14.12
N VAL A 312 -14.23 2.56 15.31
CA VAL A 312 -14.68 3.94 15.55
C VAL A 312 -13.45 4.82 15.66
N ALA A 313 -13.35 5.81 14.77
CA ALA A 313 -12.27 6.76 14.77
C ALA A 313 -12.43 7.76 15.94
N ASN A 314 -11.38 7.91 16.75
CA ASN A 314 -11.37 8.80 17.91
C ASN A 314 -10.18 9.76 17.85
N THR A 315 -10.35 10.97 18.40
CA THR A 315 -9.29 11.98 18.49
C THR A 315 -8.81 12.07 19.93
N TYR A 316 -7.48 12.05 20.11
CA TYR A 316 -6.85 12.11 21.44
C TYR A 316 -5.95 13.34 21.54
N ASN A 317 -6.08 14.09 22.64
CA ASN A 317 -5.30 15.28 22.92
C ASN A 317 -4.70 15.18 24.34
N LEU A 318 -3.40 15.44 24.45
CA LEU A 318 -2.69 15.63 25.70
C LEU A 318 -1.71 16.78 25.50
N SER A 319 -1.49 17.58 26.53
CA SER A 319 -0.59 18.73 26.44
C SER A 319 0.26 18.84 27.71
N SER A 320 1.30 19.66 27.69
CA SER A 320 2.09 19.95 28.88
C SER A 320 1.28 20.59 30.01
N SER A 321 0.18 21.28 29.68
CA SER A 321 -0.76 21.83 30.68
C SER A 321 -1.78 20.81 31.18
N GLN A 322 -2.01 19.73 30.43
CA GLN A 322 -2.89 18.60 30.76
C GLN A 322 -2.16 17.29 30.50
N ASN A 323 -1.20 16.98 31.35
CA ASN A 323 -0.31 15.82 31.19
C ASN A 323 -0.94 14.49 31.60
N ILE A 324 -2.10 14.50 32.28
CA ILE A 324 -2.83 13.29 32.67
C ILE A 324 -4.13 13.18 31.87
N LEU A 325 -4.32 12.08 31.17
CA LEU A 325 -5.60 11.68 30.57
C LEU A 325 -6.25 10.61 31.44
N LEU A 326 -7.37 10.95 32.07
CA LEU A 326 -8.16 10.04 32.89
C LEU A 326 -9.37 9.54 32.12
N ILE A 327 -9.34 8.30 31.62
CA ILE A 327 -10.42 7.69 30.85
C ILE A 327 -11.37 6.94 31.79
N THR A 328 -12.65 7.32 31.74
CA THR A 328 -13.70 6.79 32.62
C THR A 328 -14.78 6.04 31.82
N GLY A 329 -15.65 5.29 32.46
CA GLY A 329 -16.76 4.58 31.83
C GLY A 329 -16.75 3.07 32.11
N PRO A 330 -17.67 2.30 31.50
CA PRO A 330 -17.76 0.86 31.69
C PRO A 330 -16.58 0.12 31.04
N ASN A 331 -16.19 -1.04 31.58
CA ASN A 331 -15.05 -1.83 31.08
C ASN A 331 -15.27 -2.27 29.62
N THR A 332 -16.50 -2.60 29.26
CA THR A 332 -16.90 -2.97 27.89
C THR A 332 -16.89 -1.80 26.90
N GLY A 333 -16.69 -0.56 27.35
CA GLY A 333 -16.81 0.65 26.53
C GLY A 333 -15.61 0.98 25.63
N GLY A 334 -14.46 0.30 25.81
CA GLY A 334 -13.25 0.54 25.01
C GLY A 334 -12.20 1.45 25.67
N LYS A 335 -12.21 1.62 27.00
CA LYS A 335 -11.17 2.37 27.75
C LYS A 335 -9.76 1.86 27.46
N THR A 336 -9.55 0.55 27.64
CA THR A 336 -8.28 -0.14 27.38
C THR A 336 -7.87 -0.03 25.90
N VAL A 337 -8.84 -0.08 24.97
CA VAL A 337 -8.58 0.11 23.53
C VAL A 337 -8.07 1.51 23.23
N SER A 338 -8.68 2.56 23.82
CA SER A 338 -8.22 3.94 23.68
C SER A 338 -6.80 4.15 24.20
N MET A 339 -6.48 3.58 25.35
CA MET A 339 -5.14 3.59 25.91
C MET A 339 -4.15 2.84 25.02
N LYS A 340 -4.52 1.64 24.55
CA LYS A 340 -3.68 0.84 23.64
C LYS A 340 -3.39 1.58 22.34
N ILE A 341 -4.37 2.27 21.75
CA ILE A 341 -4.15 3.07 20.53
C ILE A 341 -3.05 4.10 20.75
N ILE A 342 -3.12 4.86 21.84
CA ILE A 342 -2.12 5.89 22.15
C ILE A 342 -0.72 5.27 22.27
N GLY A 343 -0.58 4.23 23.09
CA GLY A 343 0.70 3.56 23.28
C GLY A 343 1.23 2.87 22.02
N LEU A 344 0.35 2.18 21.29
CA LEU A 344 0.71 1.51 20.03
C LEU A 344 1.19 2.52 18.98
N PHE A 345 0.51 3.67 18.82
CA PHE A 345 0.90 4.68 17.84
C PHE A 345 2.25 5.33 18.18
N VAL A 346 2.54 5.53 19.46
CA VAL A 346 3.87 5.96 19.89
C VAL A 346 4.92 4.92 19.50
N LEU A 347 4.72 3.63 19.82
CA LEU A 347 5.66 2.56 19.47
C LEU A 347 5.80 2.41 17.94
N MET A 348 4.70 2.43 17.19
CA MET A 348 4.74 2.36 15.73
C MET A 348 5.56 3.51 15.14
N THR A 349 5.36 4.73 15.62
CA THR A 349 6.12 5.91 15.19
C THR A 349 7.61 5.74 15.48
N TYR A 350 7.97 5.17 16.65
CA TYR A 350 9.34 4.91 17.06
C TYR A 350 10.00 3.74 16.32
N CYS A 351 9.19 2.93 15.64
CA CYS A 351 9.62 1.87 14.71
C CYS A 351 9.69 2.34 13.27
N GLY A 352 9.50 3.63 12.97
CA GLY A 352 9.37 4.10 11.59
C GLY A 352 8.21 3.39 10.87
N MET A 353 7.03 3.38 11.46
CA MET A 353 5.81 2.78 10.89
C MET A 353 4.71 3.84 10.74
N PRO A 354 3.91 3.79 9.67
CA PRO A 354 2.76 4.66 9.52
C PRO A 354 1.65 4.26 10.50
N VAL A 355 0.84 5.23 10.93
CA VAL A 355 -0.24 5.04 11.92
C VAL A 355 -1.61 5.31 11.30
N PRO A 356 -2.64 4.47 11.57
CA PRO A 356 -3.96 4.59 10.94
C PRO A 356 -4.79 5.73 11.57
N CYS A 357 -4.51 6.96 11.15
CA CYS A 357 -5.19 8.18 11.55
C CYS A 357 -5.08 9.25 10.46
N ASP A 358 -5.82 10.35 10.61
CA ASP A 358 -5.78 11.44 9.63
C ASP A 358 -4.56 12.35 9.83
N ASN A 359 -4.16 12.57 11.09
CA ASN A 359 -2.96 13.32 11.47
C ASN A 359 -2.47 12.87 12.85
N ALA A 360 -1.15 12.85 13.05
CA ALA A 360 -0.56 12.55 14.34
C ALA A 360 0.67 13.41 14.62
N GLN A 361 0.71 14.00 15.81
CA GLN A 361 1.85 14.69 16.38
C GLN A 361 2.19 14.02 17.71
N ILE A 362 3.39 13.47 17.80
CA ILE A 362 3.83 12.65 18.93
C ILE A 362 5.11 13.26 19.51
N PRO A 363 5.17 13.52 20.83
CA PRO A 363 6.38 14.00 21.47
C PRO A 363 7.42 12.88 21.54
N LEU A 364 8.68 13.26 21.73
CA LEU A 364 9.74 12.30 21.99
C LEU A 364 9.75 11.94 23.48
N PHE A 365 9.41 10.69 23.77
CA PHE A 365 9.52 10.14 25.13
C PHE A 365 10.88 9.46 25.32
N ASP A 366 11.41 9.56 26.56
CA ASP A 366 12.62 8.86 26.97
C ASP A 366 12.36 7.39 27.34
N ALA A 367 11.15 7.10 27.82
CA ALA A 367 10.70 5.75 28.18
C ALA A 367 9.17 5.66 28.12
N ILE A 368 8.67 4.43 27.94
CA ILE A 368 7.25 4.11 27.99
C ILE A 368 7.05 3.03 29.04
N TYR A 369 6.16 3.26 30.01
CA TYR A 369 5.77 2.32 31.06
C TYR A 369 4.33 1.89 30.86
N ALA A 370 4.06 0.58 30.81
CA ALA A 370 2.72 0.07 30.60
C ALA A 370 2.33 -0.98 31.64
N ASP A 371 1.22 -0.74 32.30
CA ASP A 371 0.50 -1.70 33.11
C ASP A 371 -0.89 -1.92 32.49
N ILE A 372 -0.93 -2.83 31.49
CA ILE A 372 -2.12 -3.11 30.68
C ILE A 372 -2.40 -4.61 30.69
N GLY A 373 -3.68 -4.95 30.87
CA GLY A 373 -4.19 -6.33 30.79
C GLY A 373 -4.04 -7.14 32.08
N ASP A 374 -4.85 -8.20 32.20
CA ASP A 374 -4.80 -9.17 33.31
C ASP A 374 -3.67 -10.18 33.07
N ASP A 375 -2.58 -10.08 33.83
CA ASP A 375 -1.54 -11.11 33.89
C ASP A 375 -2.07 -12.37 34.62
N GLN A 376 -3.10 -13.00 34.07
CA GLN A 376 -3.61 -14.29 34.57
C GLN A 376 -2.72 -15.47 34.14
N SER A 377 -1.41 -15.36 34.32
CA SER A 377 -0.55 -16.53 34.11
C SER A 377 -0.57 -17.40 35.37
N VAL A 378 -1.06 -18.62 35.20
CA VAL A 378 -1.07 -19.70 36.23
C VAL A 378 0.34 -20.00 36.77
N VAL A 379 1.39 -19.47 36.13
CA VAL A 379 2.79 -19.68 36.44
C VAL A 379 3.33 -18.65 37.45
N SER A 380 2.71 -17.48 37.60
CA SER A 380 3.13 -16.46 38.55
C SER A 380 2.35 -16.63 39.88
N SER A 381 3.06 -16.97 40.96
CA SER A 381 2.51 -17.11 42.31
C SER A 381 2.08 -15.77 42.97
N LEU A 382 2.16 -14.66 42.25
CA LEU A 382 1.75 -13.32 42.69
C LEU A 382 0.25 -13.12 42.41
N SER A 383 -0.47 -12.49 43.35
CA SER A 383 -1.84 -12.04 43.08
C SER A 383 -1.81 -10.97 41.97
N SER A 384 -2.90 -10.86 41.21
CA SER A 384 -3.02 -9.84 40.14
C SER A 384 -2.68 -8.43 40.62
N PHE A 385 -3.11 -8.07 41.85
CA PHE A 385 -2.76 -6.80 42.50
C PHE A 385 -1.25 -6.61 42.66
N SER A 386 -0.53 -7.65 43.11
CA SER A 386 0.93 -7.54 43.30
C SER A 386 1.69 -7.35 41.99
N ALA A 387 1.21 -7.99 40.89
CA ALA A 387 1.79 -7.84 39.56
C ALA A 387 1.63 -6.40 39.03
N HIS A 388 0.42 -5.83 39.18
CA HIS A 388 0.15 -4.43 38.84
C HIS A 388 1.02 -3.47 39.69
N MET A 389 1.12 -3.69 41.01
CA MET A 389 1.94 -2.85 41.88
C MET A 389 3.41 -2.88 41.51
N CYS A 390 3.96 -4.02 41.09
CA CYS A 390 5.35 -4.08 40.61
C CYS A 390 5.59 -3.18 39.41
N LYS A 391 4.72 -3.24 38.40
CA LYS A 391 4.83 -2.42 37.19
C LYS A 391 4.66 -0.92 37.49
N GLN A 392 3.66 -0.59 38.33
CA GLN A 392 3.41 0.80 38.73
C GLN A 392 4.56 1.35 39.58
N ALA A 393 5.15 0.54 40.47
CA ALA A 393 6.32 0.92 41.25
C ALA A 393 7.56 1.13 40.37
N GLU A 394 7.74 0.36 39.31
CA GLU A 394 8.80 0.56 38.31
C GLU A 394 8.61 1.90 37.58
N ALA A 395 7.42 2.18 37.11
CA ALA A 395 7.08 3.47 36.49
C ALA A 395 7.36 4.64 37.47
N LEU A 396 6.89 4.54 38.72
CA LEU A 396 7.09 5.59 39.74
C LEU A 396 8.56 5.81 40.12
N ARG A 397 9.41 4.79 40.00
CA ARG A 397 10.86 4.94 40.30
C ARG A 397 11.62 5.62 39.20
N HIS A 398 11.25 5.37 37.96
CA HIS A 398 12.07 5.70 36.79
C HIS A 398 11.44 6.72 35.81
N ALA A 399 10.11 6.91 35.84
CA ALA A 399 9.46 7.87 34.95
C ALA A 399 9.90 9.31 35.25
N THR A 400 10.20 10.02 34.18
CA THR A 400 10.59 11.43 34.16
C THR A 400 9.42 12.31 33.64
N ALA A 401 9.62 13.59 33.46
CA ALA A 401 8.68 14.48 32.80
C ALA A 401 8.50 14.14 31.29
N ASP A 402 9.51 13.51 30.68
CA ASP A 402 9.53 13.13 29.28
C ASP A 402 9.12 11.66 29.06
N SER A 403 8.58 10.98 30.09
CA SER A 403 8.11 9.59 29.99
C SER A 403 6.60 9.51 29.71
N LEU A 404 6.17 8.39 29.07
CA LEU A 404 4.75 8.04 28.92
C LEU A 404 4.39 6.88 29.82
N CYS A 405 3.35 7.05 30.66
CA CYS A 405 2.79 6.01 31.52
C CYS A 405 1.38 5.60 31.06
N LEU A 406 1.14 4.31 30.88
CA LEU A 406 -0.15 3.72 30.49
C LEU A 406 -0.60 2.79 31.61
N LEU A 407 -1.59 3.21 32.41
CA LEU A 407 -2.02 2.51 33.63
C LEU A 407 -3.51 2.12 33.51
N ASP A 408 -3.77 0.83 33.26
CA ASP A 408 -5.12 0.31 33.12
C ASP A 408 -5.69 -0.10 34.50
N GLU A 409 -6.92 0.30 34.77
CA GLU A 409 -7.67 0.00 36.01
C GLU A 409 -6.86 0.21 37.29
N ILE A 410 -6.22 1.39 37.42
CA ILE A 410 -5.34 1.73 38.52
C ILE A 410 -6.02 1.49 39.87
N GLY A 411 -5.33 0.78 40.79
CA GLY A 411 -5.79 0.46 42.13
C GLY A 411 -6.77 -0.71 42.23
N SER A 412 -7.03 -1.43 41.13
CA SER A 412 -7.89 -2.62 41.10
C SER A 412 -7.23 -3.81 41.82
N GLY A 413 -8.03 -4.76 42.32
CA GLY A 413 -7.58 -6.02 42.89
C GLY A 413 -7.31 -6.01 44.42
N THR A 414 -7.63 -4.91 45.13
CA THR A 414 -7.55 -4.80 46.60
C THR A 414 -8.86 -4.26 47.17
N ASP A 415 -8.86 -3.93 48.49
CA ASP A 415 -10.00 -3.22 49.08
C ASP A 415 -10.30 -1.93 48.31
N PRO A 416 -11.57 -1.67 47.92
CA PRO A 416 -11.92 -0.52 47.11
C PRO A 416 -11.48 0.83 47.68
N SER A 417 -11.49 1.01 49.01
CA SER A 417 -11.11 2.28 49.64
C SER A 417 -9.60 2.49 49.65
N GLU A 418 -8.82 1.43 49.86
CA GLU A 418 -7.36 1.45 49.77
C GLU A 418 -6.88 1.60 48.32
N GLY A 419 -7.48 0.86 47.38
CA GLY A 419 -7.17 0.94 45.96
C GLY A 419 -7.43 2.32 45.38
N GLU A 420 -8.56 2.95 45.76
CA GLU A 420 -8.90 4.30 45.35
C GLU A 420 -7.92 5.37 45.91
N ALA A 421 -7.58 5.27 47.19
CA ALA A 421 -6.61 6.18 47.82
C ALA A 421 -5.20 6.04 47.17
N LEU A 422 -4.78 4.81 46.87
CA LEU A 422 -3.53 4.53 46.21
C LEU A 422 -3.51 5.05 44.77
N ALA A 423 -4.59 4.84 44.03
CA ALA A 423 -4.76 5.34 42.66
C ALA A 423 -4.66 6.88 42.60
N ILE A 424 -5.35 7.59 43.50
CA ILE A 424 -5.25 9.05 43.61
C ILE A 424 -3.80 9.48 43.91
N SER A 425 -3.12 8.78 44.80
CA SER A 425 -1.74 9.12 45.19
C SER A 425 -0.75 8.92 44.05
N ILE A 426 -0.86 7.81 43.30
CA ILE A 426 -0.04 7.52 42.13
C ILE A 426 -0.29 8.55 41.02
N MET A 427 -1.54 8.82 40.70
CA MET A 427 -1.91 9.81 39.67
C MET A 427 -1.37 11.20 40.06
N ASN A 428 -1.50 11.60 41.33
CA ASN A 428 -1.01 12.89 41.80
C ASN A 428 0.53 12.99 41.72
N GLU A 429 1.26 11.92 41.99
CA GLU A 429 2.72 11.87 41.87
C GLU A 429 3.15 12.06 40.40
N LEU A 430 2.56 11.31 39.46
CA LEU A 430 2.85 11.45 38.02
C LEU A 430 2.49 12.87 37.52
N ARG A 431 1.37 13.41 37.96
CA ARG A 431 0.94 14.77 37.66
C ARG A 431 1.97 15.81 38.13
N GLN A 432 2.43 15.72 39.36
CA GLN A 432 3.41 16.67 39.95
C GLN A 432 4.78 16.58 39.25
N ARG A 433 5.17 15.41 38.78
CA ARG A 433 6.40 15.23 37.98
C ARG A 433 6.30 15.80 36.58
N GLY A 434 5.09 16.08 36.07
CA GLY A 434 4.87 16.46 34.70
C GLY A 434 4.91 15.27 33.71
N THR A 435 4.94 14.03 34.24
CA THR A 435 4.95 12.82 33.43
C THR A 435 3.64 12.71 32.65
N MET A 436 3.71 12.45 31.34
CA MET A 436 2.51 12.21 30.55
C MET A 436 1.93 10.83 30.89
N ALA A 437 0.64 10.79 31.31
CA ALA A 437 0.05 9.51 31.68
C ALA A 437 -1.38 9.37 31.14
N VAL A 438 -1.69 8.16 30.67
CA VAL A 438 -3.04 7.74 30.33
C VAL A 438 -3.48 6.71 31.36
N ILE A 439 -4.54 7.04 32.09
CA ILE A 439 -5.02 6.26 33.23
C ILE A 439 -6.48 5.88 33.00
N THR A 440 -6.83 4.62 33.17
CA THR A 440 -8.22 4.21 33.17
C THR A 440 -8.70 3.90 34.59
N THR A 441 -9.95 4.16 34.85
CA THR A 441 -10.54 3.90 36.18
C THR A 441 -12.05 3.69 36.12
N HIS A 442 -12.55 3.01 37.13
CA HIS A 442 -13.97 2.92 37.45
C HIS A 442 -14.32 3.58 38.80
N TYR A 443 -13.33 4.10 39.55
CA TYR A 443 -13.51 4.73 40.86
C TYR A 443 -14.13 6.13 40.76
N ASP A 444 -15.21 6.37 41.50
CA ASP A 444 -15.94 7.64 41.45
C ASP A 444 -15.14 8.80 42.10
N ARG A 445 -14.42 8.55 43.21
CA ARG A 445 -13.58 9.59 43.84
C ARG A 445 -12.38 10.00 42.98
N LEU A 446 -11.80 9.07 42.19
CA LEU A 446 -10.74 9.40 41.25
C LEU A 446 -11.25 10.28 40.12
N LYS A 447 -12.48 10.03 39.62
CA LYS A 447 -13.17 10.91 38.65
C LYS A 447 -13.39 12.31 39.23
N ALA A 448 -13.89 12.39 40.47
CA ALA A 448 -14.10 13.66 41.15
C ALA A 448 -12.78 14.41 41.41
N TYR A 449 -11.72 13.69 41.74
CA TYR A 449 -10.38 14.27 41.86
C TYR A 449 -9.90 14.86 40.55
N GLY A 450 -10.02 14.11 39.43
CA GLY A 450 -9.63 14.58 38.10
C GLY A 450 -10.35 15.86 37.66
N LYS A 451 -11.65 15.98 37.97
CA LYS A 451 -12.43 17.20 37.67
C LYS A 451 -12.02 18.45 38.44
N ARG A 452 -11.40 18.29 39.62
CA ARG A 452 -10.94 19.41 40.45
C ARG A 452 -9.61 20.01 40.01
N HIS A 453 -8.92 19.34 39.10
CA HIS A 453 -7.59 19.73 38.63
C HIS A 453 -7.59 19.99 37.14
N GLU A 454 -7.26 21.21 36.74
CA GLU A 454 -7.28 21.66 35.34
C GLU A 454 -6.20 20.98 34.48
N ASP A 455 -5.15 20.48 35.12
CA ASP A 455 -4.05 19.73 34.49
C ASP A 455 -4.36 18.24 34.27
N ILE A 456 -5.60 17.80 34.59
CA ILE A 456 -6.11 16.46 34.30
C ILE A 456 -7.22 16.57 33.24
N LEU A 457 -6.99 15.99 32.08
CA LEU A 457 -8.01 15.83 31.05
C LEU A 457 -8.87 14.62 31.39
N VAL A 458 -10.10 14.85 31.80
CA VAL A 458 -11.05 13.75 32.05
C VAL A 458 -11.80 13.43 30.78
N ALA A 459 -11.88 12.16 30.46
CA ALA A 459 -12.59 11.67 29.28
C ALA A 459 -13.46 10.46 29.62
N SER A 460 -14.41 10.16 28.76
CA SER A 460 -15.24 8.97 28.88
C SER A 460 -15.45 8.28 27.54
N VAL A 461 -15.73 6.98 27.60
CA VAL A 461 -16.23 6.23 26.44
C VAL A 461 -17.74 6.15 26.50
N GLN A 462 -18.39 6.54 25.42
CA GLN A 462 -19.84 6.64 25.31
C GLN A 462 -20.48 5.24 25.31
N PHE A 463 -21.60 5.10 26.01
CA PHE A 463 -22.43 3.91 26.04
C PHE A 463 -23.84 4.26 25.60
N ASP A 464 -24.39 3.52 24.65
CA ASP A 464 -25.76 3.68 24.17
C ASP A 464 -26.71 2.97 25.13
N LEU A 465 -27.51 3.77 25.86
CA LEU A 465 -28.46 3.27 26.84
C LEU A 465 -29.70 2.63 26.20
N GLU A 466 -30.08 3.03 24.99
CA GLU A 466 -31.20 2.42 24.28
C GLU A 466 -30.87 1.05 23.73
N LYS A 467 -29.69 0.94 23.08
CA LYS A 467 -29.17 -0.31 22.55
C LYS A 467 -28.47 -1.17 23.59
N LEU A 468 -28.21 -0.60 24.80
CA LEU A 468 -27.40 -1.20 25.86
C LEU A 468 -26.07 -1.77 25.33
N ALA A 469 -25.39 -1.01 24.49
CA ALA A 469 -24.17 -1.39 23.80
C ALA A 469 -23.14 -0.25 23.85
N PRO A 470 -21.82 -0.57 23.88
CA PRO A 470 -20.80 0.45 23.72
C PRO A 470 -20.86 1.06 22.32
N THR A 471 -20.70 2.38 22.22
CA THR A 471 -20.54 3.06 20.93
C THR A 471 -19.08 3.19 20.53
N TYR A 472 -18.16 2.89 21.45
CA TYR A 472 -16.71 3.06 21.32
C TYR A 472 -16.26 4.51 21.01
N ARG A 473 -17.16 5.49 21.12
CA ARG A 473 -16.81 6.90 20.95
C ARG A 473 -16.17 7.45 22.22
N TYR A 474 -15.02 8.03 22.04
CA TYR A 474 -14.27 8.74 23.08
C TYR A 474 -14.70 10.21 23.13
N LEU A 475 -14.98 10.72 24.33
CA LEU A 475 -15.49 12.07 24.58
C LEU A 475 -14.64 12.75 25.65
N GLU A 476 -13.95 13.83 25.31
CA GLU A 476 -13.17 14.65 26.22
C GLU A 476 -14.07 15.59 27.04
N GLY A 477 -13.67 15.84 28.30
CA GLY A 477 -14.42 16.69 29.23
C GLY A 477 -15.62 16.01 29.89
N PHE A 478 -15.88 14.73 29.60
CA PHE A 478 -17.01 13.99 30.15
C PHE A 478 -16.57 12.92 31.13
N THR A 479 -17.39 12.64 32.14
CA THR A 479 -17.25 11.47 33.02
C THR A 479 -18.31 10.43 32.67
N GLY A 480 -17.87 9.20 32.42
CA GLY A 480 -18.76 8.08 32.18
C GLY A 480 -19.49 7.64 33.48
N GLN A 481 -20.78 7.41 33.38
CA GLN A 481 -21.54 6.74 34.45
C GLN A 481 -21.37 5.22 34.34
N SER A 482 -21.39 4.52 35.47
CA SER A 482 -21.40 3.05 35.48
C SER A 482 -22.83 2.57 35.21
N ASN A 483 -23.03 1.82 34.12
CA ASN A 483 -24.33 1.27 33.72
C ASN A 483 -24.47 -0.20 34.11
N ALA A 484 -23.85 -0.64 35.22
CA ALA A 484 -23.84 -2.02 35.66
C ALA A 484 -25.23 -2.61 35.87
N PHE A 485 -26.21 -1.83 36.33
CA PHE A 485 -27.58 -2.27 36.57
C PHE A 485 -28.33 -2.53 35.26
N GLU A 486 -28.12 -1.68 34.27
CA GLU A 486 -28.71 -1.81 32.93
C GLU A 486 -28.14 -3.03 32.21
N VAL A 487 -26.83 -3.21 32.32
CA VAL A 487 -26.12 -4.39 31.77
C VAL A 487 -26.60 -5.68 32.46
N ALA A 488 -26.76 -5.68 33.79
CA ALA A 488 -27.25 -6.84 34.52
C ALA A 488 -28.67 -7.26 34.07
N LEU A 489 -29.59 -6.28 33.84
CA LEU A 489 -30.91 -6.55 33.30
C LEU A 489 -30.86 -7.20 31.93
N ARG A 490 -29.97 -6.72 31.04
CA ARG A 490 -29.79 -7.28 29.69
C ARG A 490 -29.32 -8.74 29.72
N TYR A 491 -28.42 -9.08 30.65
CA TYR A 491 -27.94 -10.47 30.81
C TYR A 491 -28.87 -11.36 31.62
N GLY A 492 -30.09 -10.90 31.90
CA GLY A 492 -31.17 -11.70 32.46
C GLY A 492 -31.22 -11.75 33.99
N VAL A 493 -30.50 -10.83 34.68
CA VAL A 493 -30.68 -10.70 36.14
C VAL A 493 -32.09 -10.20 36.42
N PRO A 494 -32.88 -10.88 37.27
CA PRO A 494 -34.27 -10.48 37.56
C PRO A 494 -34.37 -9.04 38.00
N SER A 495 -35.39 -8.32 37.52
CA SER A 495 -35.58 -6.90 37.80
C SER A 495 -35.75 -6.55 39.27
N ASN A 496 -36.32 -7.46 40.07
CA ASN A 496 -36.44 -7.31 41.52
C ASN A 496 -35.07 -7.24 42.22
N ILE A 497 -34.11 -8.06 41.79
CA ILE A 497 -32.73 -8.05 42.32
C ILE A 497 -32.05 -6.74 41.97
N VAL A 498 -32.14 -6.32 40.69
CA VAL A 498 -31.54 -5.07 40.24
C VAL A 498 -32.15 -3.86 40.93
N ASN A 499 -33.46 -3.84 41.10
CA ASN A 499 -34.15 -2.76 41.81
C ASN A 499 -33.74 -2.71 43.30
N TYR A 500 -33.56 -3.84 43.94
CA TYR A 500 -33.04 -3.90 45.31
C TYR A 500 -31.59 -3.38 45.39
N ALA A 501 -30.74 -3.77 44.45
CA ALA A 501 -29.37 -3.27 44.38
C ALA A 501 -29.35 -1.73 44.16
N ARG A 502 -30.23 -1.17 43.32
CA ARG A 502 -30.38 0.28 43.16
C ARG A 502 -30.80 0.96 44.45
N HIS A 503 -31.69 0.34 45.20
CA HIS A 503 -32.14 0.85 46.51
C HIS A 503 -31.00 0.88 47.52
N LEU A 504 -30.20 -0.19 47.62
CA LEU A 504 -29.02 -0.24 48.49
C LEU A 504 -27.98 0.82 48.10
N LYS A 505 -27.74 1.02 46.81
CA LYS A 505 -26.82 2.08 46.34
C LYS A 505 -27.33 3.49 46.69
N LYS A 506 -28.66 3.71 46.65
CA LYS A 506 -29.26 5.01 47.06
C LYS A 506 -29.15 5.26 48.54
N GLN A 507 -29.30 4.23 49.39
CA GLN A 507 -29.17 4.36 50.84
C GLN A 507 -27.75 4.69 51.34
N ALA A 508 -26.74 4.32 50.55
CA ALA A 508 -25.34 4.57 50.84
C ALA A 508 -24.83 5.97 50.42
N ARG A 509 -25.70 6.81 49.79
CA ARG A 509 -25.33 8.13 49.25
C ARG A 509 -25.83 9.27 50.11
N SER A 510 -25.06 10.35 50.22
CA SER A 510 -25.50 11.62 50.84
C SER A 510 -26.41 12.42 49.89
N GLU A 511 -27.22 13.37 50.45
CA GLU A 511 -28.06 14.26 49.63
C GLU A 511 -27.23 15.15 48.68
N GLU A 512 -26.01 15.50 49.06
CA GLU A 512 -25.08 16.28 48.22
C GLU A 512 -24.61 15.49 47.01
N ASP A 513 -24.35 14.18 47.15
CA ASP A 513 -23.97 13.30 46.03
C ASP A 513 -25.08 13.19 44.95
N VAL A 514 -26.35 13.18 45.38
CA VAL A 514 -27.52 13.14 44.50
C VAL A 514 -27.68 14.43 43.69
N LEU A 515 -27.37 15.57 44.30
CA LEU A 515 -27.45 16.87 43.62
C LEU A 515 -26.33 17.05 42.61
N ILE A 516 -25.14 16.64 43.01
CA ILE A 516 -23.96 16.64 42.11
C ILE A 516 -24.22 15.75 40.89
N GLU A 517 -24.75 14.54 41.05
CA GLU A 517 -25.10 13.64 39.97
C GLU A 517 -26.12 14.21 38.98
N LYS A 518 -27.14 14.95 39.49
CA LYS A 518 -28.14 15.65 38.65
C LYS A 518 -27.50 16.78 37.83
N LEU A 519 -26.65 17.57 38.45
CA LEU A 519 -25.94 18.65 37.77
C LEU A 519 -24.97 18.08 36.71
N GLU A 520 -24.24 17.02 37.06
CA GLU A 520 -23.34 16.32 36.11
C GLU A 520 -24.10 15.75 34.91
N LYS A 521 -25.29 15.17 35.13
CA LYS A 521 -26.12 14.65 34.05
C LYS A 521 -26.56 15.76 33.09
N GLN A 522 -27.03 16.91 33.61
CA GLN A 522 -27.40 18.04 32.78
C GLN A 522 -26.20 18.66 32.05
N LEU A 523 -25.05 18.73 32.70
CA LEU A 523 -23.84 19.25 32.08
C LEU A 523 -23.38 18.33 30.95
N ASN A 524 -23.39 17.02 31.17
CA ASN A 524 -23.03 16.01 30.15
C ASN A 524 -24.00 16.06 28.94
N GLU A 525 -25.33 16.17 29.18
CA GLU A 525 -26.33 16.30 28.11
C GLU A 525 -26.12 17.58 27.29
N THR A 526 -25.81 18.68 27.95
CA THR A 526 -25.54 19.97 27.29
C THR A 526 -24.27 19.97 26.48
N GLN A 527 -23.21 19.34 27.02
CA GLN A 527 -21.93 19.18 26.31
C GLN A 527 -22.05 18.24 25.11
N LEU A 528 -22.77 17.12 25.23
CA LEU A 528 -23.06 16.21 24.12
C LEU A 528 -23.75 16.91 22.96
N LEU A 529 -24.79 17.69 23.28
CA LEU A 529 -25.51 18.52 22.31
C LEU A 529 -24.58 19.56 21.64
N LYS A 530 -23.67 20.13 22.41
CA LYS A 530 -22.68 21.09 21.88
C LYS A 530 -21.69 20.42 20.91
N GLN A 531 -21.16 19.24 21.24
CA GLN A 531 -20.28 18.49 20.36
C GLN A 531 -21.00 17.99 19.11
N GLU A 532 -22.26 17.57 19.22
CA GLU A 532 -23.05 17.20 18.05
C GLU A 532 -23.28 18.38 17.12
N LEU A 533 -23.55 19.57 17.70
CA LEU A 533 -23.69 20.83 16.95
C LEU A 533 -22.36 21.22 16.27
N GLU A 534 -21.23 21.13 16.98
CA GLU A 534 -19.90 21.42 16.41
C GLU A 534 -19.54 20.44 15.30
N GLY A 535 -19.89 19.16 15.45
CA GLY A 535 -19.73 18.15 14.40
C GLY A 535 -20.57 18.48 13.15
N ARG A 536 -21.83 18.87 13.33
CA ARG A 536 -22.70 19.28 12.21
C ARG A 536 -22.23 20.56 11.53
N ILE A 537 -21.68 21.51 12.30
CA ILE A 537 -21.10 22.74 11.75
C ILE A 537 -19.91 22.40 10.86
N LYS A 538 -19.00 21.53 11.31
CA LYS A 538 -17.85 21.08 10.50
C LYS A 538 -18.30 20.35 9.22
N GLU A 539 -19.31 19.47 9.31
CA GLU A 539 -19.87 18.81 8.13
C GLU A 539 -20.48 19.81 7.13
N ILE A 540 -21.16 20.84 7.64
CA ILE A 540 -21.74 21.91 6.81
C ILE A 540 -20.61 22.72 6.14
N GLU A 541 -19.58 23.12 6.88
CA GLU A 541 -18.41 23.84 6.35
C GLU A 541 -17.65 23.04 5.29
N GLU A 542 -17.47 21.73 5.49
CA GLU A 542 -16.86 20.85 4.49
C GLU A 542 -17.72 20.73 3.23
N ARG A 543 -19.04 20.67 3.42
CA ARG A 543 -20.00 20.59 2.32
C ARG A 543 -20.05 21.90 1.53
N GLU A 544 -19.99 23.03 2.22
CA GLU A 544 -19.88 24.35 1.59
C GLU A 544 -18.58 24.51 0.80
N LYS A 545 -17.44 24.06 1.36
CA LYS A 545 -16.15 24.05 0.63
C LYS A 545 -16.18 23.15 -0.61
N LYS A 546 -16.87 22.01 -0.56
CA LYS A 546 -17.05 21.15 -1.74
C LYS A 546 -17.92 21.82 -2.79
N LEU A 547 -19.04 22.40 -2.37
CA LEU A 547 -19.93 23.14 -3.27
C LEU A 547 -19.23 24.33 -3.93
N GLN A 548 -18.45 25.12 -3.18
CA GLN A 548 -17.66 26.21 -3.73
C GLN A 548 -16.63 25.73 -4.77
N LYS A 549 -15.99 24.57 -4.55
CA LYS A 549 -15.07 23.97 -5.53
C LYS A 549 -15.78 23.47 -6.78
N GLU A 550 -16.99 22.91 -6.63
CA GLU A 550 -17.81 22.49 -7.77
C GLU A 550 -18.33 23.70 -8.55
N GLU A 551 -18.77 24.73 -7.86
CA GLU A 551 -19.21 25.99 -8.46
C GLU A 551 -18.06 26.67 -9.24
N ALA A 552 -16.86 26.74 -8.67
CA ALA A 552 -15.69 27.26 -9.36
C ALA A 552 -15.32 26.43 -10.61
N LYS A 553 -15.45 25.10 -10.57
CA LYS A 553 -15.24 24.25 -11.74
C LYS A 553 -16.31 24.47 -12.81
N LEU A 554 -17.56 24.63 -12.42
CA LEU A 554 -18.66 24.90 -13.34
C LEU A 554 -18.49 26.26 -14.03
N ILE A 555 -18.04 27.30 -13.27
CA ILE A 555 -17.71 28.62 -13.85
C ILE A 555 -16.58 28.51 -14.86
N GLN A 556 -15.49 27.78 -14.54
CA GLN A 556 -14.41 27.53 -15.49
C GLN A 556 -14.86 26.79 -16.75
N GLN A 557 -15.72 25.78 -16.61
CA GLN A 557 -16.28 25.04 -17.74
C GLN A 557 -17.18 25.93 -18.60
N LYS A 558 -17.99 26.79 -17.96
CA LYS A 558 -18.80 27.77 -18.67
C LYS A 558 -17.95 28.74 -19.47
N ASP A 559 -16.92 29.32 -18.85
CA ASP A 559 -16.02 30.26 -19.54
C ASP A 559 -15.29 29.60 -20.70
N GLN A 560 -14.83 28.34 -20.55
CA GLN A 560 -14.19 27.59 -21.61
C GLN A 560 -15.14 27.29 -22.77
N LEU A 561 -16.40 26.97 -22.47
CA LEU A 561 -17.45 26.75 -23.49
C LEU A 561 -17.77 28.05 -24.24
N GLN A 562 -17.84 29.19 -23.54
CA GLN A 562 -18.03 30.49 -24.19
C GLN A 562 -16.86 30.84 -25.13
N ILE A 563 -15.61 30.63 -24.69
CA ILE A 563 -14.42 30.87 -25.53
C ILE A 563 -14.45 29.97 -26.79
N ASN A 564 -14.80 28.69 -26.62
CA ASN A 564 -14.88 27.76 -27.74
C ASN A 564 -15.99 28.14 -28.73
N ALA A 565 -17.16 28.51 -28.22
CA ALA A 565 -18.29 28.94 -29.04
C ALA A 565 -17.97 30.25 -29.79
N GLN A 566 -17.28 31.19 -29.13
CA GLN A 566 -16.81 32.43 -29.75
C GLN A 566 -15.82 32.14 -30.89
N LYS A 567 -14.90 31.21 -30.67
CA LYS A 567 -13.89 30.80 -31.66
C LYS A 567 -14.53 30.13 -32.88
N GLU A 568 -15.51 29.24 -32.68
CA GLU A 568 -16.29 28.62 -33.78
C GLU A 568 -17.09 29.65 -34.57
N ALA A 569 -17.70 30.63 -33.86
CA ALA A 569 -18.42 31.73 -34.52
C ALA A 569 -17.46 32.60 -35.33
N ASP A 570 -16.29 32.95 -34.83
CA ASP A 570 -15.28 33.74 -35.52
C ASP A 570 -14.72 32.99 -36.76
N GLU A 571 -14.43 31.69 -36.63
CA GLU A 571 -14.01 30.84 -37.75
C GLU A 571 -15.10 30.75 -38.84
N TYR A 572 -16.36 30.67 -38.43
CA TYR A 572 -17.49 30.69 -39.36
C TYR A 572 -17.61 32.03 -40.09
N VAL A 573 -17.53 33.15 -39.35
CA VAL A 573 -17.52 34.51 -39.93
C VAL A 573 -16.36 34.70 -40.91
N GLU A 574 -15.17 34.19 -40.56
CA GLU A 574 -13.99 34.28 -41.45
C GLU A 574 -14.17 33.41 -42.72
N SER A 575 -14.82 32.24 -42.60
CA SER A 575 -15.15 31.39 -43.73
C SER A 575 -16.15 32.09 -44.67
N VAL A 576 -17.14 32.78 -44.11
CA VAL A 576 -18.14 33.55 -44.88
C VAL A 576 -17.51 34.79 -45.53
N LYS A 577 -16.60 35.49 -44.81
CA LYS A 577 -15.81 36.59 -45.37
C LYS A 577 -14.96 36.12 -46.56
N LYS A 578 -14.25 35.01 -46.44
CA LYS A 578 -13.48 34.42 -47.56
C LYS A 578 -14.33 34.04 -48.76
N LYS A 579 -15.54 33.55 -48.55
CA LYS A 579 -16.52 33.28 -49.62
C LYS A 579 -17.03 34.58 -50.26
N ALA A 580 -17.29 35.61 -49.44
CA ALA A 580 -17.69 36.95 -49.94
C ALA A 580 -16.56 37.63 -50.72
N ASP A 581 -15.30 37.55 -50.27
CA ASP A 581 -14.14 38.07 -50.98
C ASP A 581 -13.87 37.36 -52.30
N ALA A 582 -14.12 36.06 -52.38
CA ALA A 582 -14.03 35.30 -53.63
C ALA A 582 -15.14 35.71 -54.63
N VAL A 583 -16.32 36.08 -54.15
CA VAL A 583 -17.43 36.64 -54.98
C VAL A 583 -17.05 38.05 -55.45
N LEU A 584 -16.44 38.89 -54.59
CA LEU A 584 -15.96 40.24 -54.93
C LEU A 584 -14.89 40.22 -56.04
N LYS A 585 -13.96 39.26 -56.03
CA LYS A 585 -12.97 39.08 -57.11
C LYS A 585 -13.57 38.74 -58.45
N ASN A 586 -14.74 38.15 -58.47
CA ASN A 586 -15.47 37.75 -59.69
C ASN A 586 -16.50 38.79 -60.16
N ILE A 587 -16.70 39.88 -59.41
CA ILE A 587 -17.69 40.96 -59.66
C ILE A 587 -17.58 41.53 -61.08
N ARG A 588 -16.38 41.63 -61.63
CA ARG A 588 -16.14 42.22 -62.98
C ARG A 588 -16.49 41.27 -64.17
N LYS A 589 -16.80 40.00 -63.90
CA LYS A 589 -17.02 39.01 -64.97
C LYS A 589 -18.44 38.45 -65.08
N ASN A 590 -19.27 38.52 -64.02
CA ASN A 590 -20.56 37.82 -64.05
C ASN A 590 -21.64 38.53 -63.21
N GLN A 591 -22.18 39.66 -63.70
CA GLN A 591 -23.25 40.43 -63.06
C GLN A 591 -24.50 39.61 -62.71
N ALA A 592 -24.94 38.72 -63.61
CA ALA A 592 -26.10 37.84 -63.36
C ALA A 592 -25.88 36.86 -62.17
N GLN A 593 -24.68 36.29 -62.03
CA GLN A 593 -24.36 35.37 -60.95
C GLN A 593 -24.29 36.05 -59.60
N ILE A 594 -23.88 37.33 -59.57
CA ILE A 594 -23.81 38.11 -58.33
C ILE A 594 -25.21 38.45 -57.81
N LEU A 595 -26.11 38.86 -58.71
CA LEU A 595 -27.50 39.13 -58.37
C LEU A 595 -28.24 37.86 -57.91
N GLU A 596 -27.94 36.72 -58.54
CA GLU A 596 -28.48 35.43 -58.09
C GLU A 596 -27.94 35.03 -56.69
N ALA A 597 -26.62 35.19 -56.44
CA ALA A 597 -26.01 34.91 -55.18
C ALA A 597 -26.53 35.80 -54.03
N THR A 598 -26.70 37.11 -54.29
CA THR A 598 -27.27 38.04 -53.29
C THR A 598 -28.72 37.74 -52.97
N HIS A 599 -29.52 37.33 -53.98
CA HIS A 599 -30.89 36.84 -53.75
C HIS A 599 -30.93 35.54 -52.94
N LYS A 600 -29.94 34.67 -53.13
CA LYS A 600 -29.85 33.40 -52.40
C LYS A 600 -29.47 33.66 -50.92
N ILE A 601 -28.59 34.62 -50.63
CA ILE A 601 -28.24 35.03 -49.27
C ILE A 601 -29.46 35.56 -48.53
N GLY A 602 -30.23 36.49 -49.10
CA GLY A 602 -31.45 36.98 -48.46
C GLY A 602 -32.56 35.91 -48.24
N ARG A 603 -32.61 34.87 -49.09
CA ARG A 603 -33.49 33.73 -48.83
C ARG A 603 -32.99 32.87 -47.65
N LEU A 604 -31.69 32.66 -47.57
CA LEU A 604 -31.08 31.88 -46.48
C LEU A 604 -31.17 32.60 -45.13
N GLU A 605 -31.06 33.93 -45.13
CA GLU A 605 -31.29 34.75 -43.92
C GLU A 605 -32.75 34.62 -43.45
N SER A 606 -33.72 34.83 -44.34
CA SER A 606 -35.15 34.71 -44.03
C SER A 606 -35.55 33.28 -43.59
N GLU A 607 -34.85 32.25 -44.09
CA GLU A 607 -35.02 30.88 -43.65
C GLU A 607 -34.36 30.68 -42.27
N GLY A 608 -33.15 31.23 -42.03
CA GLY A 608 -32.43 31.25 -40.74
C GLY A 608 -33.24 31.91 -39.64
N ASP A 609 -33.81 33.08 -39.92
CA ASP A 609 -34.70 33.84 -39.02
C ASP A 609 -35.92 32.99 -38.57
N ARG A 610 -36.48 32.23 -39.52
CA ARG A 610 -37.61 31.32 -39.22
C ARG A 610 -37.17 30.14 -38.33
N VAL A 611 -36.01 29.57 -38.63
CA VAL A 611 -35.44 28.46 -37.87
C VAL A 611 -35.07 28.95 -36.46
N TYR A 612 -34.41 30.11 -36.36
CA TYR A 612 -34.08 30.72 -35.07
C TYR A 612 -35.32 30.89 -34.16
N ARG A 613 -36.37 31.52 -34.66
CA ARG A 613 -37.62 31.71 -33.92
C ARG A 613 -38.29 30.39 -33.51
N HIS A 614 -38.21 29.38 -34.38
CA HIS A 614 -38.74 28.05 -34.09
C HIS A 614 -37.93 27.34 -33.02
N GLU A 615 -36.59 27.32 -33.15
CA GLU A 615 -35.71 26.62 -32.23
C GLU A 615 -35.64 27.29 -30.87
N VAL A 616 -35.68 28.62 -30.81
CA VAL A 616 -35.78 29.35 -29.53
C VAL A 616 -37.12 29.01 -28.84
N ALA A 617 -38.24 29.02 -29.53
CA ALA A 617 -39.54 28.65 -28.97
C ALA A 617 -39.52 27.18 -28.48
N TYR A 618 -38.96 26.28 -29.26
CA TYR A 618 -38.82 24.86 -28.92
C TYR A 618 -37.90 24.65 -27.69
N LEU A 619 -36.81 25.39 -27.60
CA LEU A 619 -35.87 25.35 -26.49
C LEU A 619 -36.54 25.75 -25.18
N PHE A 620 -37.32 26.85 -25.19
CA PHE A 620 -38.05 27.31 -23.99
C PHE A 620 -39.20 26.37 -23.58
N ASP A 621 -39.74 25.58 -24.51
CA ASP A 621 -40.84 24.66 -24.22
C ASP A 621 -40.36 23.30 -23.69
N LYS A 622 -39.17 22.84 -24.10
CA LYS A 622 -38.63 21.51 -23.81
C LYS A 622 -37.56 21.46 -22.76
N GLU A 623 -36.63 22.45 -22.73
CA GLU A 623 -35.51 22.43 -21.83
C GLU A 623 -35.91 22.94 -20.45
N LYS A 624 -35.62 22.14 -19.41
CA LYS A 624 -35.92 22.44 -18.02
C LYS A 624 -34.71 22.87 -17.19
N ASP A 625 -33.51 22.62 -17.74
CA ASP A 625 -32.25 23.06 -17.10
C ASP A 625 -31.96 24.52 -17.49
N PRO A 626 -31.99 25.47 -16.55
CA PRO A 626 -31.76 26.90 -16.85
C PRO A 626 -30.36 27.16 -17.43
N ILE A 627 -29.36 26.34 -17.11
CA ILE A 627 -28.00 26.49 -17.58
C ILE A 627 -27.89 26.07 -19.04
N GLU A 628 -28.46 24.94 -19.42
CA GLU A 628 -28.51 24.47 -20.79
C GLU A 628 -29.37 25.40 -21.67
N LEU A 629 -30.47 25.91 -21.15
CA LEU A 629 -31.33 26.85 -21.82
C LEU A 629 -30.59 28.16 -22.18
N ILE A 630 -29.83 28.73 -21.26
CA ILE A 630 -29.02 29.93 -21.51
C ILE A 630 -27.94 29.66 -22.56
N LYS A 631 -27.22 28.55 -22.44
CA LYS A 631 -26.16 28.19 -23.39
C LYS A 631 -26.68 28.09 -24.84
N TRP A 632 -27.76 27.36 -25.04
CA TRP A 632 -28.32 27.16 -26.37
C TRP A 632 -28.96 28.44 -26.93
N LYS A 633 -29.58 29.26 -26.08
CA LYS A 633 -30.10 30.58 -26.48
C LYS A 633 -28.97 31.49 -26.99
N ASP A 634 -27.88 31.59 -26.25
CA ASP A 634 -26.74 32.45 -26.63
C ASP A 634 -26.08 31.97 -27.94
N ILE A 635 -25.99 30.66 -28.16
CA ILE A 635 -25.49 30.09 -29.43
C ILE A 635 -26.40 30.45 -30.59
N LEU A 636 -27.71 30.27 -30.43
CA LEU A 636 -28.69 30.56 -31.49
C LEU A 636 -28.73 32.06 -31.84
N GLU A 637 -28.64 32.95 -30.85
CA GLU A 637 -28.59 34.41 -31.02
C GLU A 637 -27.32 34.87 -31.78
N ASN A 638 -26.16 34.24 -31.49
CA ASN A 638 -24.94 34.54 -32.25
C ASN A 638 -24.99 34.03 -33.68
N LEU A 639 -25.66 32.92 -33.96
CA LEU A 639 -25.87 32.42 -35.32
C LEU A 639 -26.78 33.34 -36.13
N GLU A 640 -27.88 33.83 -35.55
CA GLU A 640 -28.81 34.76 -36.18
C GLU A 640 -28.12 36.10 -36.48
N ASN A 641 -27.41 36.70 -35.54
CA ASN A 641 -26.61 37.91 -35.75
C ASN A 641 -25.61 37.77 -36.90
N THR A 642 -25.09 36.57 -37.12
CA THR A 642 -24.13 36.29 -38.22
C THR A 642 -24.83 36.28 -39.58
N LEU A 643 -26.03 35.70 -39.64
CA LEU A 643 -26.84 35.70 -40.86
C LEU A 643 -27.29 37.10 -41.26
N ASP A 644 -27.73 37.93 -40.33
CA ASP A 644 -28.04 39.35 -40.51
C ASP A 644 -26.88 40.15 -41.11
N HIS A 645 -25.66 39.89 -40.64
CA HIS A 645 -24.46 40.51 -41.18
C HIS A 645 -24.18 40.09 -42.62
N CYS A 646 -24.45 38.85 -42.99
CA CYS A 646 -24.34 38.36 -44.36
C CYS A 646 -25.36 39.00 -45.29
N GLU A 647 -26.62 39.21 -44.84
CA GLU A 647 -27.64 39.92 -45.61
C GLU A 647 -27.24 41.37 -45.88
N LYS A 648 -26.78 42.11 -44.86
CA LYS A 648 -26.30 43.50 -45.03
C LYS A 648 -25.18 43.61 -46.06
N ILE A 649 -24.25 42.64 -46.08
CA ILE A 649 -23.18 42.57 -47.08
C ILE A 649 -23.78 42.28 -48.50
N ALA A 650 -24.76 41.38 -48.61
CA ALA A 650 -25.40 41.07 -49.86
C ALA A 650 -26.17 42.26 -50.42
N ASP A 651 -26.83 43.02 -49.56
CA ASP A 651 -27.53 44.28 -49.99
C ASP A 651 -26.59 45.36 -50.45
N MET A 652 -25.43 45.53 -49.73
CA MET A 652 -24.38 46.45 -50.21
C MET A 652 -23.82 46.02 -51.57
N LEU A 653 -23.60 44.71 -51.79
CA LEU A 653 -23.15 44.17 -53.07
C LEU A 653 -24.18 44.39 -54.17
N ARG A 654 -25.47 44.18 -53.89
CA ARG A 654 -26.58 44.44 -54.80
C ARG A 654 -26.61 45.91 -55.17
N GLY A 655 -26.44 46.81 -54.18
CA GLY A 655 -26.35 48.26 -54.41
C GLY A 655 -25.15 48.64 -55.30
N VAL A 656 -24.00 48.01 -55.12
CA VAL A 656 -22.80 48.23 -55.94
C VAL A 656 -23.03 47.73 -57.35
N VAL A 657 -23.57 46.54 -57.53
CA VAL A 657 -23.88 45.95 -58.87
C VAL A 657 -24.90 46.80 -59.63
N MET A 658 -25.96 47.26 -58.94
CA MET A 658 -26.99 48.11 -59.56
C MET A 658 -26.44 49.51 -59.86
N LYS A 659 -25.44 49.98 -59.18
CA LYS A 659 -24.85 51.31 -59.38
C LYS A 659 -23.79 51.33 -60.51
N TYR A 660 -23.16 50.20 -60.81
CA TYR A 660 -22.07 50.09 -61.80
C TYR A 660 -22.38 49.15 -62.96
N ALA A 661 -23.64 48.67 -63.08
CA ALA A 661 -24.25 48.04 -64.25
C ALA A 661 -24.87 49.14 -65.12
#